data_9c779154067e6346534ef16831e6fb25
#
_entry.id   9c779154067e6346534ef16831e6fb25
#
_cell.length_a   1.000
_cell.length_b   1.000
_cell.length_c   1.000
_cell.angle_alpha   90.00
_cell.angle_beta   90.00
_cell.angle_gamma   90.00
#
_symmetry.space_group_name_H-M   'P 1'
#
loop_
_entity.id
_entity.type
_entity.pdbx_description
1 polymer ?
#
loop_
_entity_poly.entity_id
_entity_poly.type
_entity_poly.pdbx_seq_one_letter_code
_entity_poly.pdbx_strand_id
1 'polypeptide(L)'
;MSVKDLTTYEVLKDEDLKGIKAKGKLLKHKKSGARVLLVENDDNNKVFSIAFRTPPSDSTGVPHIMEHSVLCGSKNFPAKDPFVELVKGSLNTFLNAMTYPDKTVYPVASCNDKDFQNLMHVYMDAVLYPNIYNHDKTFRQEGWSYKLDEKDGELSYNGVVYNEMKGAFSSPEGVLDRVVLNTLFPDNCYANESGGDPEVIPQLTYEQFLDFHRTYYHPSNSYIYLYGDMDMEEKLRWLDEEYLCHYDKKDVNSEIHLQKPFDEVQEKTFEYSIASDESTEENTFLSYNKVIGTTLDRELYQAFEILDYALLSAPGAPLKKALTDAGIGKDIMGSYDNGVYQPIFSVVAKNAEESQKDEFVKVIEDVLRDQVKNGINQKALLAGINYNEFRYREADFGNYPKGLMYGLQVMDSWLYDENQPFIHIEALETFEFLKNKVGTGYYEELIQKYLLDNTHGAIVVVRPEQGRTARLDAQLQDKLQKYKESLSEAEVEKLVADTKALEEYQSEPEAIENLEKIPVLRREDISREIAPFFNEEMKLADVPVVYHEIETNGIGYVNVMFDLSGVSAEELADVGILQSVLGIIDTENYEYSELFNEINVNTGGIGTSLELYNNVTRVKEKEFKATFEIKGKALYSQLEKTFAMMAEILTASKLDDTKRIREILAMLKSRLLMKFQSSGHTTAALRALSYASPSAKFKDMTSGIDFYKRVAYIEEHFDEEKEALSQRLYALTKKIFRPDNMMISYTAAREGLEGMEPRIAELAGKLNHENVTETPCIIHCEKKNEGFKTASKVQYVARTGNFIDRGVEYTGALQILKVILSYDYLWQNIRVKGGAYGCMSSFNRIGEGYFVSYRDPNLKRTIDVYEGVVDYLENFTVSDRDMTKYIIGTISNIDQPMTPATKGERSMNLYMNKVSAEMIKKERAQILDASQEDIRALAKVAKAVLAADQLCVIGGEEKIEEDKELFGEVTSF
;
A
#
# COMPACT_ATOMS: atom_id res chain seq x y z
N MET A 1 41.10 6.99 3.92
CA MET A 1 41.37 5.86 2.99
C MET A 1 40.17 5.77 2.04
N SER A 2 40.29 5.13 0.88
CA SER A 2 39.14 4.97 -0.02
C SER A 2 38.67 3.52 0.06
N VAL A 3 37.40 3.26 -0.33
CA VAL A 3 36.82 1.89 -0.41
C VAL A 3 37.74 0.93 -1.18
N LYS A 4 38.53 1.46 -2.16
CA LYS A 4 39.52 0.71 -2.93
C LYS A 4 40.71 0.22 -2.11
N ASP A 5 40.93 0.78 -0.93
CA ASP A 5 42.03 0.41 -0.04
C ASP A 5 41.68 -0.77 0.89
N LEU A 6 40.40 -1.19 0.93
CA LEU A 6 39.92 -2.35 1.69
C LEU A 6 40.35 -3.65 0.98
N THR A 7 41.30 -4.38 1.56
CA THR A 7 41.82 -5.60 0.95
C THR A 7 40.87 -6.80 0.99
N THR A 8 39.87 -6.77 1.85
CA THR A 8 38.85 -7.83 2.06
C THR A 8 37.78 -7.84 0.97
N TYR A 9 37.61 -6.74 0.24
CA TYR A 9 36.69 -6.63 -0.88
C TYR A 9 37.41 -6.53 -2.23
N GLU A 10 36.75 -6.99 -3.27
CA GLU A 10 37.09 -6.77 -4.66
C GLU A 10 36.08 -5.80 -5.26
N VAL A 11 36.54 -4.71 -5.84
CA VAL A 11 35.69 -3.75 -6.56
C VAL A 11 35.50 -4.24 -7.99
N LEU A 12 34.26 -4.63 -8.33
CA LEU A 12 33.94 -5.16 -9.66
C LEU A 12 33.51 -4.05 -10.61
N LYS A 13 32.80 -3.02 -10.09
CA LYS A 13 32.34 -1.83 -10.83
C LYS A 13 32.46 -0.57 -9.99
N ASP A 14 32.70 0.57 -10.63
CA ASP A 14 32.73 1.91 -10.04
C ASP A 14 32.24 2.89 -11.12
N GLU A 15 30.98 3.30 -11.04
CA GLU A 15 30.27 4.01 -12.09
C GLU A 15 29.59 5.29 -11.56
N ASP A 16 29.54 6.34 -12.36
CA ASP A 16 28.74 7.55 -12.06
C ASP A 16 27.29 7.34 -12.52
N LEU A 17 26.35 7.29 -11.60
CA LEU A 17 24.90 7.15 -11.84
C LEU A 17 24.29 8.54 -12.04
N LYS A 18 24.40 9.08 -13.25
CA LYS A 18 24.03 10.48 -13.56
C LYS A 18 22.53 10.75 -13.39
N GLY A 19 21.71 9.76 -13.74
CA GLY A 19 20.26 9.88 -13.68
C GLY A 19 19.73 10.12 -12.27
N ILE A 20 20.38 9.51 -11.28
CA ILE A 20 20.01 9.62 -9.87
C ILE A 20 21.01 10.43 -9.04
N LYS A 21 21.98 11.09 -9.69
CA LYS A 21 23.02 11.92 -9.05
C LYS A 21 23.79 11.19 -7.94
N ALA A 22 24.24 9.97 -8.20
CA ALA A 22 24.91 9.12 -7.23
C ALA A 22 26.17 8.47 -7.82
N LYS A 23 26.99 7.87 -6.96
CA LYS A 23 28.08 6.97 -7.31
C LYS A 23 27.71 5.53 -6.99
N GLY A 24 27.76 4.65 -7.99
CA GLY A 24 27.51 3.22 -7.84
C GLY A 24 28.81 2.42 -7.75
N LYS A 25 28.94 1.55 -6.75
CA LYS A 25 30.05 0.60 -6.67
C LYS A 25 29.53 -0.79 -6.38
N LEU A 26 29.90 -1.75 -7.22
CA LEU A 26 29.65 -3.16 -7.02
C LEU A 26 30.92 -3.81 -6.44
N LEU A 27 30.77 -4.49 -5.31
CA LEU A 27 31.86 -5.17 -4.63
C LEU A 27 31.50 -6.64 -4.36
N LYS A 28 32.56 -7.45 -4.20
CA LYS A 28 32.44 -8.84 -3.72
C LYS A 28 33.38 -9.05 -2.53
N HIS A 29 32.84 -9.54 -1.43
CA HIS A 29 33.65 -9.91 -0.27
C HIS A 29 34.44 -11.20 -0.57
N LYS A 30 35.75 -11.15 -0.52
CA LYS A 30 36.63 -12.22 -1.04
C LYS A 30 36.47 -13.56 -0.31
N LYS A 31 36.31 -13.53 1.03
CA LYS A 31 36.25 -14.74 1.83
C LYS A 31 34.86 -15.38 1.74
N SER A 32 33.80 -14.62 2.03
CA SER A 32 32.44 -15.15 2.10
C SER A 32 31.71 -15.23 0.75
N GLY A 33 32.19 -14.49 -0.26
CA GLY A 33 31.52 -14.37 -1.56
C GLY A 33 30.29 -13.47 -1.56
N ALA A 34 30.00 -12.75 -0.47
CA ALA A 34 28.89 -11.81 -0.39
C ALA A 34 28.99 -10.71 -1.44
N ARG A 35 27.87 -10.38 -2.09
CA ARG A 35 27.74 -9.27 -3.03
C ARG A 35 27.36 -8.01 -2.26
N VAL A 36 28.03 -6.90 -2.53
CA VAL A 36 27.74 -5.63 -1.87
C VAL A 36 27.60 -4.53 -2.91
N LEU A 37 26.52 -3.80 -2.88
CA LEU A 37 26.24 -2.67 -3.75
C LEU A 37 26.16 -1.38 -2.93
N LEU A 38 26.96 -0.39 -3.32
CA LEU A 38 26.95 0.95 -2.72
C LEU A 38 26.36 1.94 -3.71
N VAL A 39 25.46 2.79 -3.24
CA VAL A 39 24.94 3.95 -3.98
C VAL A 39 25.15 5.19 -3.13
N GLU A 40 26.31 5.84 -3.34
CA GLU A 40 26.77 7.00 -2.57
C GLU A 40 26.13 8.28 -3.13
N ASN A 41 25.48 9.08 -2.27
CA ASN A 41 24.90 10.39 -2.60
C ASN A 41 24.75 11.23 -1.33
N ASP A 42 24.11 12.41 -1.43
CA ASP A 42 23.89 13.36 -0.34
C ASP A 42 22.53 13.18 0.40
N ASP A 43 21.83 12.08 0.18
CA ASP A 43 20.58 11.80 0.88
C ASP A 43 20.86 11.31 2.31
N ASN A 44 20.41 12.06 3.31
CA ASN A 44 20.59 11.72 4.71
C ASN A 44 19.66 10.59 5.19
N ASN A 45 18.64 10.22 4.40
CA ASN A 45 17.79 9.07 4.68
C ASN A 45 18.46 7.79 4.18
N LYS A 46 19.36 7.28 5.01
CA LYS A 46 20.22 6.12 4.69
C LYS A 46 19.39 4.85 4.63
N VAL A 47 19.70 4.00 3.66
CA VAL A 47 19.07 2.70 3.50
C VAL A 47 20.10 1.59 3.51
N PHE A 48 19.83 0.55 4.28
CA PHE A 48 20.49 -0.73 4.25
C PHE A 48 19.47 -1.79 3.89
N SER A 49 19.83 -2.75 3.04
CA SER A 49 19.10 -3.99 2.93
C SER A 49 20.03 -5.18 2.74
N ILE A 50 19.63 -6.32 3.28
CA ILE A 50 20.19 -7.61 2.91
C ILE A 50 19.08 -8.47 2.31
N ALA A 51 19.31 -9.00 1.13
CA ALA A 51 18.37 -9.87 0.44
C ALA A 51 19.03 -11.23 0.17
N PHE A 52 18.21 -12.25 0.08
CA PHE A 52 18.60 -13.60 -0.33
C PHE A 52 17.75 -14.04 -1.51
N ARG A 53 18.33 -14.76 -2.44
CA ARG A 53 17.58 -15.46 -3.47
C ARG A 53 17.00 -16.72 -2.83
N THR A 54 15.64 -16.79 -2.77
CA THR A 54 14.90 -17.79 -2.00
C THR A 54 13.82 -18.47 -2.84
N PRO A 55 14.20 -19.19 -3.94
CA PRO A 55 13.24 -19.83 -4.82
C PRO A 55 12.48 -20.92 -4.05
N PRO A 56 11.13 -20.88 -3.99
CA PRO A 56 10.32 -21.90 -3.36
C PRO A 56 10.33 -23.19 -4.20
N SER A 57 10.49 -24.34 -3.56
CA SER A 57 10.39 -25.67 -4.18
C SER A 57 9.00 -26.27 -4.12
N ASP A 58 8.14 -25.70 -3.28
CA ASP A 58 6.73 -26.09 -3.09
C ASP A 58 5.94 -24.89 -2.55
N SER A 59 4.63 -25.05 -2.36
CA SER A 59 3.73 -23.99 -1.88
C SER A 59 3.51 -24.02 -0.36
N THR A 60 4.44 -24.56 0.43
CA THR A 60 4.35 -24.54 1.90
C THR A 60 4.58 -23.16 2.50
N GLY A 61 5.01 -22.17 1.71
CA GLY A 61 5.30 -20.82 2.18
C GLY A 61 6.53 -20.73 3.08
N VAL A 62 7.45 -21.69 2.99
CA VAL A 62 8.67 -21.68 3.80
C VAL A 62 9.48 -20.38 3.67
N PRO A 63 9.58 -19.69 2.49
CA PRO A 63 10.24 -18.39 2.41
C PRO A 63 9.60 -17.34 3.30
N HIS A 64 8.27 -17.26 3.32
CA HIS A 64 7.49 -16.29 4.08
C HIS A 64 7.51 -16.59 5.58
N ILE A 65 7.34 -17.86 5.97
CA ILE A 65 7.46 -18.28 7.37
C ILE A 65 8.89 -18.01 7.88
N MET A 66 9.90 -18.19 7.04
CA MET A 66 11.29 -17.87 7.38
C MET A 66 11.51 -16.37 7.56
N GLU A 67 10.91 -15.54 6.68
CA GLU A 67 10.97 -14.09 6.79
C GLU A 67 10.50 -13.61 8.16
N HIS A 68 9.32 -14.05 8.61
CA HIS A 68 8.79 -13.72 9.93
C HIS A 68 9.68 -14.24 11.05
N SER A 69 10.10 -15.51 10.94
CA SER A 69 10.75 -16.25 12.04
C SER A 69 12.17 -15.76 12.36
N VAL A 70 12.96 -15.31 11.37
CA VAL A 70 14.32 -14.82 11.63
C VAL A 70 14.32 -13.53 12.45
N LEU A 71 13.24 -12.74 12.39
CA LEU A 71 13.07 -11.52 13.17
C LEU A 71 12.63 -11.78 14.63
N CYS A 72 12.33 -13.04 14.98
CA CYS A 72 11.90 -13.46 16.31
C CYS A 72 13.09 -13.86 17.21
N GLY A 73 14.11 -13.02 17.28
CA GLY A 73 15.29 -13.19 18.13
C GLY A 73 16.48 -13.85 17.44
N SER A 74 17.66 -13.44 17.89
CA SER A 74 18.94 -13.87 17.33
C SER A 74 20.02 -14.02 18.43
N LYS A 75 21.20 -14.44 18.03
CA LYS A 75 22.33 -14.72 18.93
C LYS A 75 22.69 -13.52 19.82
N ASN A 76 22.83 -12.33 19.25
CA ASN A 76 23.18 -11.13 19.98
C ASN A 76 21.96 -10.42 20.57
N PHE A 77 20.79 -10.62 19.97
CA PHE A 77 19.51 -10.00 20.35
C PHE A 77 18.46 -11.08 20.64
N PRO A 78 18.57 -11.80 21.77
CA PRO A 78 17.79 -13.00 22.04
C PRO A 78 16.35 -12.76 22.51
N ALA A 79 15.89 -11.51 22.59
CA ALA A 79 14.48 -11.20 22.86
C ALA A 79 13.56 -11.90 21.84
N LYS A 80 12.34 -12.25 22.25
CA LYS A 80 11.37 -12.97 21.39
C LYS A 80 10.98 -12.19 20.14
N ASP A 81 10.98 -10.86 20.24
CA ASP A 81 10.58 -9.97 19.14
C ASP A 81 11.41 -8.69 19.10
N PRO A 82 12.68 -8.77 18.67
CA PRO A 82 13.54 -7.59 18.51
C PRO A 82 12.98 -6.59 17.48
N PHE A 83 12.24 -7.06 16.47
CA PHE A 83 11.62 -6.21 15.47
C PHE A 83 10.63 -5.23 16.10
N VAL A 84 9.70 -5.71 16.92
CA VAL A 84 8.73 -4.84 17.63
C VAL A 84 9.44 -3.90 18.60
N GLU A 85 10.51 -4.35 19.24
CA GLU A 85 11.32 -3.48 20.11
C GLU A 85 11.99 -2.33 19.34
N LEU A 86 12.46 -2.59 18.12
CA LEU A 86 13.00 -1.55 17.22
C LEU A 86 11.91 -0.60 16.74
N VAL A 87 10.74 -1.10 16.33
CA VAL A 87 9.61 -0.23 15.94
C VAL A 87 9.23 0.74 17.07
N LYS A 88 9.27 0.27 18.32
CA LYS A 88 8.98 1.09 19.49
C LYS A 88 10.12 2.05 19.87
N GLY A 89 11.37 1.72 19.57
CA GLY A 89 12.53 2.35 20.16
C GLY A 89 13.61 2.88 19.22
N SER A 90 13.34 3.01 17.93
CA SER A 90 14.28 3.58 16.95
C SER A 90 13.69 4.79 16.21
N LEU A 91 14.56 5.59 15.58
CA LEU A 91 14.19 6.69 14.69
C LEU A 91 14.14 6.21 13.22
N ASN A 92 13.69 4.98 13.01
CA ASN A 92 13.59 4.41 11.68
C ASN A 92 12.65 5.24 10.79
N THR A 93 13.01 5.39 9.54
CA THR A 93 12.16 5.94 8.50
C THR A 93 11.51 4.83 7.67
N PHE A 94 12.07 3.62 7.78
CA PHE A 94 11.51 2.38 7.26
C PHE A 94 12.08 1.18 8.02
N LEU A 95 11.22 0.25 8.34
CA LEU A 95 11.55 -1.00 9.01
C LEU A 95 10.55 -2.07 8.57
N ASN A 96 11.00 -3.08 7.82
CA ASN A 96 10.14 -4.16 7.34
C ASN A 96 10.98 -5.38 6.90
N ALA A 97 10.30 -6.44 6.49
CA ALA A 97 10.80 -7.53 5.69
C ALA A 97 9.79 -7.83 4.57
N MET A 98 10.24 -8.43 3.47
CA MET A 98 9.42 -8.61 2.27
C MET A 98 9.78 -9.92 1.58
N THR A 99 8.80 -10.80 1.42
CA THR A 99 8.91 -12.02 0.62
C THR A 99 8.30 -11.81 -0.77
N TYR A 100 9.11 -12.05 -1.79
CA TYR A 100 8.74 -12.03 -3.20
C TYR A 100 8.72 -13.45 -3.78
N PRO A 101 8.28 -13.66 -5.02
CA PRO A 101 8.26 -14.99 -5.62
C PRO A 101 9.61 -15.73 -5.69
N ASP A 102 10.73 -15.00 -5.64
CA ASP A 102 12.08 -15.55 -5.84
C ASP A 102 13.15 -15.01 -4.89
N LYS A 103 12.81 -14.05 -4.05
CA LYS A 103 13.72 -13.36 -3.11
C LYS A 103 13.04 -12.98 -1.82
N THR A 104 13.82 -12.87 -0.75
CA THR A 104 13.38 -12.28 0.53
C THR A 104 14.32 -11.14 0.88
N VAL A 105 13.77 -9.96 1.18
CA VAL A 105 14.49 -8.70 1.39
C VAL A 105 14.24 -8.16 2.78
N TYR A 106 15.31 -7.76 3.47
CA TYR A 106 15.28 -7.21 4.83
C TYR A 106 15.80 -5.77 4.83
N PRO A 107 14.95 -4.78 4.54
CA PRO A 107 15.37 -3.38 4.44
C PRO A 107 15.13 -2.60 5.72
N VAL A 108 16.05 -1.67 6.02
CA VAL A 108 15.91 -0.67 7.07
C VAL A 108 16.38 0.69 6.57
N ALA A 109 15.79 1.77 7.10
CA ALA A 109 16.21 3.13 6.81
C ALA A 109 16.15 4.03 8.05
N SER A 110 17.10 4.97 8.15
CA SER A 110 17.11 6.00 9.20
C SER A 110 17.92 7.22 8.77
N CYS A 111 17.48 8.41 9.18
CA CYS A 111 18.25 9.65 9.03
C CYS A 111 19.31 9.81 10.14
N ASN A 112 19.25 9.05 11.22
CA ASN A 112 20.18 9.11 12.35
C ASN A 112 21.28 8.05 12.18
N ASP A 113 22.56 8.45 12.22
CA ASP A 113 23.69 7.55 11.96
C ASP A 113 23.82 6.43 12.99
N LYS A 114 23.61 6.76 14.28
CA LYS A 114 23.68 5.79 15.37
C LYS A 114 22.55 4.78 15.29
N ASP A 115 21.35 5.25 15.02
CA ASP A 115 20.16 4.42 14.84
C ASP A 115 20.30 3.51 13.61
N PHE A 116 20.77 4.05 12.50
CA PHE A 116 21.05 3.30 11.28
C PHE A 116 22.03 2.14 11.51
N GLN A 117 23.12 2.38 12.28
CA GLN A 117 24.08 1.35 12.63
C GLN A 117 23.44 0.28 13.53
N ASN A 118 22.58 0.67 14.47
CA ASN A 118 21.86 -0.25 15.33
C ASN A 118 20.92 -1.16 14.53
N LEU A 119 20.17 -0.56 13.60
CA LEU A 119 19.25 -1.28 12.70
C LEU A 119 20.00 -2.29 11.83
N MET A 120 21.12 -1.89 11.23
CA MET A 120 21.98 -2.80 10.46
C MET A 120 22.44 -3.99 11.31
N HIS A 121 22.87 -3.73 12.55
CA HIS A 121 23.38 -4.77 13.44
C HIS A 121 22.29 -5.80 13.78
N VAL A 122 21.12 -5.34 14.19
CA VAL A 122 20.00 -6.25 14.52
C VAL A 122 19.59 -7.09 13.31
N TYR A 123 19.49 -6.48 12.12
CA TYR A 123 19.07 -7.20 10.92
C TYR A 123 20.10 -8.20 10.41
N MET A 124 21.39 -7.84 10.44
CA MET A 124 22.46 -8.78 10.10
C MET A 124 22.50 -9.97 11.04
N ASP A 125 22.36 -9.75 12.34
CA ASP A 125 22.34 -10.83 13.33
C ASP A 125 21.09 -11.71 13.19
N ALA A 126 19.93 -11.10 12.95
CA ALA A 126 18.67 -11.80 12.76
C ALA A 126 18.72 -12.78 11.58
N VAL A 127 19.18 -12.35 10.41
CA VAL A 127 19.17 -13.20 9.21
C VAL A 127 20.28 -14.26 9.21
N LEU A 128 21.45 -14.00 9.87
CA LEU A 128 22.59 -14.92 9.86
C LEU A 128 22.65 -15.84 11.08
N TYR A 129 22.11 -15.40 12.23
CA TYR A 129 22.17 -16.13 13.50
C TYR A 129 20.83 -16.17 14.25
N PRO A 130 19.71 -16.50 13.58
CA PRO A 130 18.40 -16.51 14.22
C PRO A 130 18.28 -17.59 15.29
N ASN A 131 17.44 -17.36 16.30
CA ASN A 131 17.17 -18.32 17.38
C ASN A 131 16.26 -19.48 17.00
N ILE A 132 15.88 -19.59 15.75
CA ILE A 132 14.97 -20.64 15.21
C ILE A 132 15.50 -22.07 15.45
N TYR A 133 16.78 -22.26 15.73
CA TYR A 133 17.40 -23.56 16.00
C TYR A 133 17.26 -24.01 17.45
N ASN A 134 16.86 -23.14 18.36
CA ASN A 134 16.81 -23.45 19.78
C ASN A 134 15.56 -24.22 20.20
N HIS A 135 14.43 -23.98 19.50
CA HIS A 135 13.14 -24.62 19.72
C HIS A 135 12.18 -24.35 18.55
N ASP A 136 11.13 -25.14 18.45
CA ASP A 136 10.12 -25.05 17.39
C ASP A 136 9.01 -24.00 17.62
N LYS A 137 9.02 -23.30 18.76
CA LYS A 137 7.92 -22.40 19.17
C LYS A 137 7.73 -21.23 18.21
N THR A 138 8.83 -20.64 17.72
CA THR A 138 8.77 -19.55 16.72
C THR A 138 8.14 -20.04 15.42
N PHE A 139 8.56 -21.20 14.91
CA PHE A 139 7.97 -21.84 13.74
C PHE A 139 6.46 -22.10 13.92
N ARG A 140 6.06 -22.60 15.10
CA ARG A 140 4.65 -22.89 15.41
C ARG A 140 3.80 -21.64 15.57
N GLN A 141 4.38 -20.55 16.06
CA GLN A 141 3.71 -19.25 16.19
C GLN A 141 3.58 -18.54 14.84
N GLU A 142 4.68 -18.39 14.12
CA GLU A 142 4.70 -17.61 12.86
C GLU A 142 4.20 -18.43 11.67
N GLY A 143 4.54 -19.70 11.59
CA GLY A 143 4.13 -20.59 10.50
C GLY A 143 2.75 -21.19 10.70
N TRP A 144 2.73 -22.37 11.31
CA TRP A 144 1.49 -23.09 11.60
C TRP A 144 1.65 -24.07 12.77
N SER A 145 0.54 -24.38 13.43
CA SER A 145 0.45 -25.41 14.46
C SER A 145 -0.96 -25.98 14.57
N TYR A 146 -1.10 -27.18 15.12
CA TYR A 146 -2.39 -27.65 15.61
C TYR A 146 -2.78 -26.86 16.85
N LYS A 147 -4.05 -26.45 16.93
CA LYS A 147 -4.65 -25.84 18.11
C LYS A 147 -5.79 -26.72 18.62
N LEU A 148 -5.67 -27.14 19.87
CA LEU A 148 -6.68 -27.91 20.60
C LEU A 148 -6.70 -27.43 22.05
N ASP A 149 -7.71 -26.64 22.42
CA ASP A 149 -7.80 -26.03 23.76
C ASP A 149 -8.18 -27.05 24.84
N GLU A 150 -9.07 -27.97 24.52
CA GLU A 150 -9.56 -29.06 25.41
C GLU A 150 -9.70 -30.37 24.64
N LYS A 151 -9.67 -31.53 25.36
CA LYS A 151 -9.77 -32.84 24.74
C LYS A 151 -11.01 -33.02 23.86
N ASP A 152 -12.14 -32.50 24.30
CA ASP A 152 -13.42 -32.58 23.57
C ASP A 152 -13.62 -31.40 22.59
N GLY A 153 -12.71 -30.43 22.59
CA GLY A 153 -12.74 -29.27 21.72
C GLY A 153 -12.49 -29.60 20.25
N GLU A 154 -12.69 -28.62 19.41
CA GLU A 154 -12.47 -28.70 17.96
C GLU A 154 -10.98 -28.54 17.65
N LEU A 155 -10.43 -29.44 16.82
CA LEU A 155 -9.06 -29.34 16.34
C LEU A 155 -9.01 -28.38 15.16
N SER A 156 -8.11 -27.40 15.19
CA SER A 156 -7.90 -26.41 14.13
C SER A 156 -6.43 -26.20 13.82
N TYR A 157 -6.15 -25.53 12.71
CA TYR A 157 -4.84 -24.95 12.42
C TYR A 157 -4.79 -23.51 12.90
N ASN A 158 -3.62 -23.08 13.38
CA ASN A 158 -3.34 -21.71 13.78
C ASN A 158 -1.89 -21.33 13.41
N GLY A 159 -1.61 -20.07 13.23
CA GLY A 159 -0.31 -19.49 12.89
C GLY A 159 -0.46 -18.15 12.20
N VAL A 160 0.50 -17.24 12.36
CA VAL A 160 0.40 -15.89 11.81
C VAL A 160 0.36 -15.93 10.27
N VAL A 161 1.35 -16.55 9.63
CA VAL A 161 1.40 -16.68 8.16
C VAL A 161 0.24 -17.52 7.62
N TYR A 162 -0.13 -18.61 8.30
CA TYR A 162 -1.28 -19.42 7.91
C TYR A 162 -2.57 -18.60 7.83
N ASN A 163 -2.85 -17.78 8.84
CA ASN A 163 -4.05 -16.95 8.89
C ASN A 163 -3.97 -15.77 7.91
N GLU A 164 -2.80 -15.17 7.74
CA GLU A 164 -2.56 -14.14 6.75
C GLU A 164 -2.88 -14.63 5.35
N MET A 165 -2.36 -15.79 4.98
CA MET A 165 -2.57 -16.37 3.66
C MET A 165 -4.02 -16.81 3.42
N LYS A 166 -4.75 -17.24 4.46
CA LYS A 166 -6.21 -17.43 4.36
C LYS A 166 -6.91 -16.14 3.93
N GLY A 167 -6.47 -15.01 4.48
CA GLY A 167 -6.99 -13.69 4.10
C GLY A 167 -6.60 -13.29 2.67
N ALA A 168 -5.35 -13.50 2.27
CA ALA A 168 -4.87 -13.18 0.93
C ALA A 168 -5.58 -13.99 -0.16
N PHE A 169 -5.88 -15.26 0.11
CA PHE A 169 -6.59 -16.16 -0.80
C PHE A 169 -8.11 -15.94 -0.84
N SER A 170 -8.64 -15.07 0.00
CA SER A 170 -10.07 -14.73 -0.01
C SER A 170 -10.43 -13.67 -1.06
N SER A 171 -9.45 -12.95 -1.62
CA SER A 171 -9.67 -11.93 -2.65
C SER A 171 -9.61 -12.55 -4.04
N PRO A 172 -10.57 -12.24 -4.94
CA PRO A 172 -10.54 -12.76 -6.31
C PRO A 172 -9.32 -12.30 -7.10
N GLU A 173 -8.83 -11.07 -6.87
CA GLU A 173 -7.61 -10.55 -7.47
C GLU A 173 -6.39 -11.34 -7.01
N GLY A 174 -6.27 -11.64 -5.71
CA GLY A 174 -5.19 -12.46 -5.18
C GLY A 174 -5.19 -13.89 -5.73
N VAL A 175 -6.37 -14.46 -6.00
CA VAL A 175 -6.51 -15.74 -6.71
C VAL A 175 -6.00 -15.60 -8.14
N LEU A 176 -6.44 -14.57 -8.87
CA LEU A 176 -6.05 -14.34 -10.28
C LEU A 176 -4.53 -14.20 -10.42
N ASP A 177 -3.92 -13.30 -9.65
CA ASP A 177 -2.48 -13.02 -9.72
C ASP A 177 -1.65 -14.29 -9.52
N ARG A 178 -2.01 -15.10 -8.52
CA ARG A 178 -1.34 -16.37 -8.24
C ARG A 178 -1.49 -17.37 -9.37
N VAL A 179 -2.73 -17.62 -9.85
CA VAL A 179 -2.95 -18.66 -10.87
C VAL A 179 -2.39 -18.26 -12.23
N VAL A 180 -2.29 -16.97 -12.53
CA VAL A 180 -1.59 -16.46 -13.72
C VAL A 180 -0.11 -16.80 -13.63
N LEU A 181 0.55 -16.45 -12.54
CA LEU A 181 1.98 -16.72 -12.34
C LEU A 181 2.28 -18.22 -12.42
N ASN A 182 1.53 -19.05 -11.67
CA ASN A 182 1.72 -20.50 -11.68
C ASN A 182 1.45 -21.15 -13.05
N THR A 183 0.48 -20.62 -13.81
CA THR A 183 0.16 -21.14 -15.15
C THR A 183 1.24 -20.81 -16.17
N LEU A 184 1.82 -19.61 -16.09
CA LEU A 184 2.86 -19.15 -17.02
C LEU A 184 4.24 -19.79 -16.76
N PHE A 185 4.51 -20.27 -15.54
CA PHE A 185 5.81 -20.75 -15.11
C PHE A 185 5.76 -22.12 -14.41
N PRO A 186 5.22 -23.17 -15.05
CA PRO A 186 5.03 -24.47 -14.38
C PRO A 186 6.32 -25.23 -14.07
N ASP A 187 7.45 -24.88 -14.72
CA ASP A 187 8.69 -25.66 -14.65
C ASP A 187 9.79 -25.01 -13.80
N ASN A 188 9.49 -23.88 -13.13
CA ASN A 188 10.45 -23.20 -12.25
C ASN A 188 9.82 -22.80 -10.90
N CYS A 189 10.49 -21.98 -10.10
CA CYS A 189 10.04 -21.63 -8.75
C CYS A 189 8.71 -20.87 -8.72
N TYR A 190 8.35 -20.16 -9.78
CA TYR A 190 7.10 -19.41 -9.88
C TYR A 190 5.85 -20.31 -10.06
N ALA A 191 6.04 -21.63 -10.27
CA ALA A 191 4.95 -22.61 -10.14
C ALA A 191 4.40 -22.72 -8.72
N ASN A 192 5.16 -22.25 -7.74
CA ASN A 192 4.87 -22.36 -6.33
C ASN A 192 4.51 -21.02 -5.71
N GLU A 193 3.72 -21.05 -4.64
CA GLU A 193 3.35 -19.87 -3.87
C GLU A 193 4.38 -19.61 -2.76
N SER A 194 5.21 -18.58 -2.92
CA SER A 194 6.24 -18.23 -1.94
C SER A 194 5.65 -17.77 -0.60
N GLY A 195 4.49 -17.13 -0.64
CA GLY A 195 3.73 -16.74 0.55
C GLY A 195 3.10 -17.90 1.29
N GLY A 196 2.84 -18.99 0.60
CA GLY A 196 2.23 -20.23 1.11
C GLY A 196 0.75 -20.36 0.78
N ASP A 197 0.39 -21.57 0.30
CA ASP A 197 -1.00 -21.95 0.11
C ASP A 197 -1.56 -22.50 1.43
N PRO A 198 -2.67 -21.97 1.98
CA PRO A 198 -3.25 -22.47 3.23
C PRO A 198 -3.58 -23.97 3.26
N GLU A 199 -3.82 -24.60 2.11
CA GLU A 199 -4.03 -26.05 2.01
C GLU A 199 -2.71 -26.84 2.04
N VAL A 200 -1.59 -26.18 1.75
CA VAL A 200 -0.25 -26.79 1.66
C VAL A 200 0.64 -26.42 2.86
N ILE A 201 0.52 -25.22 3.42
CA ILE A 201 1.29 -24.75 4.59
C ILE A 201 1.37 -25.81 5.71
N PRO A 202 0.27 -26.53 6.10
CA PRO A 202 0.34 -27.52 7.17
C PRO A 202 1.14 -28.79 6.84
N GLN A 203 1.75 -28.87 5.67
CA GLN A 203 2.66 -29.96 5.30
C GLN A 203 4.11 -29.65 5.63
N LEU A 204 4.43 -28.37 5.89
CA LEU A 204 5.78 -27.92 6.23
C LEU A 204 6.20 -28.48 7.60
N THR A 205 7.30 -29.19 7.64
CA THR A 205 7.90 -29.67 8.89
C THR A 205 8.95 -28.69 9.41
N TYR A 206 9.19 -28.73 10.73
CA TYR A 206 10.22 -27.89 11.36
C TYR A 206 11.62 -28.16 10.79
N GLU A 207 11.96 -29.40 10.45
CA GLU A 207 13.27 -29.72 9.87
C GLU A 207 13.42 -29.15 8.45
N GLN A 208 12.40 -29.24 7.60
CA GLN A 208 12.40 -28.61 6.27
C GLN A 208 12.56 -27.08 6.37
N PHE A 209 11.89 -26.47 7.35
CA PHE A 209 12.03 -25.06 7.66
C PHE A 209 13.48 -24.70 8.04
N LEU A 210 14.13 -25.47 8.92
CA LEU A 210 15.53 -25.25 9.28
C LEU A 210 16.49 -25.48 8.11
N ASP A 211 16.23 -26.49 7.27
CA ASP A 211 17.04 -26.77 6.08
C ASP A 211 16.96 -25.65 5.05
N PHE A 212 15.80 -24.97 4.96
CA PHE A 212 15.66 -23.80 4.11
C PHE A 212 16.59 -22.67 4.53
N HIS A 213 16.68 -22.34 5.81
CA HIS A 213 17.63 -21.37 6.33
C HIS A 213 19.08 -21.80 6.09
N ARG A 214 19.45 -23.03 6.41
CA ARG A 214 20.81 -23.57 6.19
C ARG A 214 21.24 -23.50 4.73
N THR A 215 20.28 -23.62 3.81
CA THR A 215 20.52 -23.63 2.37
C THR A 215 20.72 -22.22 1.83
N TYR A 216 19.77 -21.31 2.11
CA TYR A 216 19.66 -20.03 1.40
C TYR A 216 20.20 -18.83 2.19
N TYR A 217 20.23 -18.87 3.52
CA TYR A 217 20.66 -17.74 4.36
C TYR A 217 22.16 -17.78 4.64
N HIS A 218 22.92 -17.62 3.57
CA HIS A 218 24.37 -17.62 3.61
C HIS A 218 24.92 -16.39 2.86
N PRO A 219 26.00 -15.74 3.33
CA PRO A 219 26.56 -14.55 2.65
C PRO A 219 26.84 -14.75 1.16
N SER A 220 27.26 -15.96 0.72
CA SER A 220 27.47 -16.24 -0.71
C SER A 220 26.19 -16.15 -1.56
N ASN A 221 25.01 -16.26 -0.95
CA ASN A 221 23.70 -16.10 -1.59
C ASN A 221 23.09 -14.72 -1.34
N SER A 222 23.75 -13.85 -0.57
CA SER A 222 23.22 -12.55 -0.19
C SER A 222 23.51 -11.46 -1.20
N TYR A 223 22.64 -10.44 -1.18
CA TYR A 223 22.72 -9.18 -1.90
C TYR A 223 22.60 -8.06 -0.87
N ILE A 224 23.75 -7.46 -0.50
CA ILE A 224 23.82 -6.37 0.49
C ILE A 224 23.81 -5.05 -0.24
N TYR A 225 22.94 -4.14 0.16
CA TYR A 225 22.76 -2.82 -0.43
C TYR A 225 22.88 -1.71 0.60
N LEU A 226 23.67 -0.68 0.29
CA LEU A 226 23.88 0.52 1.09
C LEU A 226 23.65 1.77 0.23
N TYR A 227 22.80 2.68 0.70
CA TYR A 227 22.44 3.91 -0.01
C TYR A 227 22.49 5.10 0.93
N GLY A 228 22.97 6.25 0.43
CA GLY A 228 22.86 7.54 1.08
C GLY A 228 24.19 8.14 1.50
N ASP A 229 24.09 9.21 2.32
CA ASP A 229 25.24 9.95 2.88
C ASP A 229 25.75 9.25 4.13
N MET A 230 26.78 8.43 3.99
CA MET A 230 27.42 7.72 5.09
C MET A 230 28.89 7.42 4.79
N ASP A 231 29.69 7.12 5.81
CA ASP A 231 31.04 6.57 5.64
C ASP A 231 30.96 5.11 5.20
N MET A 232 30.96 4.89 3.88
CA MET A 232 30.87 3.56 3.27
C MET A 232 32.05 2.67 3.66
N GLU A 233 33.26 3.22 3.90
CA GLU A 233 34.42 2.44 4.33
C GLU A 233 34.21 1.88 5.73
N GLU A 234 33.71 2.71 6.67
CA GLU A 234 33.37 2.29 8.03
C GLU A 234 32.34 1.15 8.00
N LYS A 235 31.28 1.28 7.20
CA LYS A 235 30.23 0.26 7.11
C LYS A 235 30.74 -1.05 6.52
N LEU A 236 31.56 -0.99 5.48
CA LEU A 236 32.16 -2.19 4.88
C LEU A 236 33.11 -2.91 5.83
N ARG A 237 33.93 -2.16 6.56
CA ARG A 237 34.82 -2.72 7.59
C ARG A 237 34.04 -3.41 8.69
N TRP A 238 32.99 -2.75 9.18
CA TRP A 238 32.11 -3.32 10.20
C TRP A 238 31.42 -4.61 9.69
N LEU A 239 30.89 -4.61 8.45
CA LEU A 239 30.30 -5.81 7.86
C LEU A 239 31.28 -6.98 7.76
N ASP A 240 32.55 -6.70 7.42
CA ASP A 240 33.59 -7.71 7.35
C ASP A 240 33.90 -8.25 8.77
N GLU A 241 34.31 -7.36 9.69
CA GLU A 241 34.79 -7.72 11.02
C GLU A 241 33.74 -8.44 11.88
N GLU A 242 32.47 -7.99 11.84
CA GLU A 242 31.41 -8.54 12.69
C GLU A 242 30.73 -9.77 12.09
N TYR A 243 30.65 -9.88 10.76
CA TYR A 243 29.85 -10.93 10.11
C TYR A 243 30.58 -11.69 9.01
N LEU A 244 31.03 -11.02 7.94
CA LEU A 244 31.40 -11.70 6.71
C LEU A 244 32.71 -12.49 6.83
N CYS A 245 33.65 -12.06 7.69
CA CYS A 245 34.89 -12.77 7.95
C CYS A 245 34.70 -14.15 8.60
N HIS A 246 33.52 -14.43 9.18
CA HIS A 246 33.21 -15.69 9.82
C HIS A 246 32.72 -16.78 8.83
N TYR A 247 32.49 -16.43 7.57
CA TYR A 247 31.97 -17.32 6.56
C TYR A 247 32.99 -17.55 5.45
N ASP A 248 33.11 -18.79 5.02
CA ASP A 248 33.83 -19.17 3.79
C ASP A 248 32.85 -19.19 2.62
N LYS A 249 33.35 -18.99 1.42
CA LYS A 249 32.54 -19.07 0.19
C LYS A 249 31.89 -20.46 0.09
N LYS A 250 30.57 -20.47 -0.19
CA LYS A 250 29.76 -21.68 -0.39
C LYS A 250 29.03 -21.58 -1.73
N ASP A 251 28.96 -22.68 -2.47
CA ASP A 251 28.08 -22.77 -3.63
C ASP A 251 26.64 -23.03 -3.15
N VAL A 252 25.74 -22.10 -3.50
CA VAL A 252 24.31 -22.20 -3.15
C VAL A 252 23.53 -22.32 -4.45
N ASN A 253 22.83 -23.44 -4.61
CA ASN A 253 21.96 -23.65 -5.77
C ASN A 253 20.63 -22.89 -5.56
N SER A 254 20.62 -21.61 -5.96
CA SER A 254 19.46 -20.74 -5.86
C SER A 254 19.14 -20.04 -7.21
N GLU A 255 19.75 -20.49 -8.30
CA GLU A 255 19.57 -19.90 -9.62
C GLU A 255 18.09 -19.99 -10.05
N ILE A 256 17.57 -18.89 -10.60
CA ILE A 256 16.22 -18.84 -11.17
C ILE A 256 16.32 -19.21 -12.64
N HIS A 257 15.72 -20.33 -12.99
CA HIS A 257 15.74 -20.82 -14.36
C HIS A 257 14.62 -20.20 -15.19
N LEU A 258 14.89 -19.94 -16.47
CA LEU A 258 13.89 -19.44 -17.40
C LEU A 258 12.87 -20.54 -17.72
N GLN A 259 11.61 -20.17 -17.73
CA GLN A 259 10.55 -20.98 -18.31
C GLN A 259 10.70 -20.97 -19.84
N LYS A 260 10.65 -22.13 -20.45
CA LYS A 260 10.62 -22.25 -21.91
C LYS A 260 9.24 -21.84 -22.45
N PRO A 261 9.19 -21.17 -23.62
CA PRO A 261 7.92 -20.93 -24.27
C PRO A 261 7.11 -22.21 -24.49
N PHE A 262 5.80 -22.10 -24.42
CA PHE A 262 4.89 -23.20 -24.69
C PHE A 262 4.76 -23.45 -26.21
N ASP A 263 4.32 -24.66 -26.61
CA ASP A 263 3.98 -24.96 -28.00
C ASP A 263 2.71 -24.20 -28.44
N GLU A 264 1.77 -23.97 -27.49
CA GLU A 264 0.53 -23.22 -27.69
C GLU A 264 0.17 -22.42 -26.41
N VAL A 265 -0.62 -21.36 -26.56
CA VAL A 265 -1.12 -20.57 -25.44
C VAL A 265 -1.96 -21.47 -24.51
N GLN A 266 -1.70 -21.41 -23.22
CA GLN A 266 -2.40 -22.22 -22.22
C GLN A 266 -3.79 -21.64 -21.93
N GLU A 267 -4.78 -22.48 -21.68
CA GLU A 267 -6.10 -22.09 -21.19
C GLU A 267 -6.40 -22.78 -19.87
N LYS A 268 -6.76 -22.01 -18.85
CA LYS A 268 -7.07 -22.52 -17.51
C LYS A 268 -8.29 -21.80 -16.93
N THR A 269 -9.09 -22.56 -16.19
CA THR A 269 -10.23 -22.04 -15.43
C THR A 269 -10.07 -22.39 -13.96
N PHE A 270 -10.29 -21.40 -13.09
CA PHE A 270 -10.25 -21.51 -11.63
C PHE A 270 -11.52 -20.92 -11.03
N GLU A 271 -11.78 -21.24 -9.77
CA GLU A 271 -12.92 -20.70 -9.01
C GLU A 271 -12.44 -19.86 -7.83
N TYR A 272 -13.21 -18.82 -7.52
CA TYR A 272 -13.08 -18.05 -6.31
C TYR A 272 -14.40 -17.98 -5.54
N SER A 273 -14.34 -17.69 -4.25
CA SER A 273 -15.51 -17.70 -3.37
C SER A 273 -16.27 -16.39 -3.41
N ILE A 274 -17.58 -16.46 -3.57
CA ILE A 274 -18.51 -15.37 -3.31
C ILE A 274 -19.48 -15.76 -2.19
N ALA A 275 -20.15 -14.76 -1.57
CA ALA A 275 -21.13 -15.01 -0.53
C ALA A 275 -22.30 -15.86 -1.05
N SER A 276 -23.00 -16.53 -0.15
CA SER A 276 -24.06 -17.48 -0.52
C SER A 276 -25.28 -16.80 -1.17
N ASP A 277 -25.48 -15.51 -0.90
CA ASP A 277 -26.55 -14.67 -1.43
C ASP A 277 -26.11 -13.73 -2.56
N GLU A 278 -24.83 -13.75 -2.96
CA GLU A 278 -24.27 -12.95 -4.02
C GLU A 278 -24.52 -13.60 -5.40
N SER A 279 -24.80 -12.78 -6.43
CA SER A 279 -25.00 -13.27 -7.79
C SER A 279 -23.70 -13.77 -8.43
N THR A 280 -23.81 -14.84 -9.22
CA THR A 280 -22.70 -15.31 -10.07
C THR A 280 -22.63 -14.56 -11.40
N GLU A 281 -23.70 -13.85 -11.80
CA GLU A 281 -23.75 -13.09 -13.05
C GLU A 281 -22.83 -11.89 -12.96
N GLU A 282 -22.14 -11.60 -14.07
CA GLU A 282 -21.19 -10.47 -14.18
C GLU A 282 -20.12 -10.44 -13.10
N ASN A 283 -19.63 -11.61 -12.63
CA ASN A 283 -18.63 -11.73 -11.57
C ASN A 283 -17.43 -12.60 -11.98
N THR A 284 -17.26 -12.89 -13.26
CA THR A 284 -16.10 -13.61 -13.79
C THR A 284 -14.96 -12.66 -14.14
N PHE A 285 -13.73 -13.10 -13.90
CA PHE A 285 -12.51 -12.45 -14.34
C PHE A 285 -11.97 -13.17 -15.57
N LEU A 286 -11.72 -12.44 -16.64
CA LEU A 286 -11.04 -12.93 -17.84
C LEU A 286 -9.67 -12.28 -17.94
N SER A 287 -8.63 -13.06 -18.13
CA SER A 287 -7.25 -12.54 -18.21
C SER A 287 -6.51 -13.10 -19.41
N TYR A 288 -5.89 -12.21 -20.17
CA TYR A 288 -4.98 -12.48 -21.29
C TYR A 288 -3.57 -12.11 -20.88
N ASN A 289 -2.65 -13.08 -20.86
CA ASN A 289 -1.32 -12.93 -20.30
C ASN A 289 -0.25 -13.38 -21.27
N LYS A 290 0.82 -12.60 -21.39
CA LYS A 290 1.99 -12.90 -22.23
C LYS A 290 3.28 -12.64 -21.48
N VAL A 291 4.25 -13.55 -21.60
CA VAL A 291 5.58 -13.41 -21.02
C VAL A 291 6.48 -12.62 -21.98
N ILE A 292 7.16 -11.61 -21.46
CA ILE A 292 7.91 -10.61 -22.25
C ILE A 292 9.41 -10.72 -21.99
N GLY A 293 10.10 -11.55 -22.74
CA GLY A 293 11.56 -11.65 -22.67
C GLY A 293 12.10 -11.84 -21.26
N THR A 294 13.09 -11.05 -20.88
CA THR A 294 13.68 -11.03 -19.52
C THR A 294 13.94 -9.61 -19.05
N THR A 295 14.00 -9.40 -17.74
CA THR A 295 14.35 -8.11 -17.13
C THR A 295 15.79 -7.65 -17.43
N LEU A 296 16.65 -8.50 -17.95
CA LEU A 296 18.02 -8.15 -18.34
C LEU A 296 18.10 -7.35 -19.64
N ASP A 297 17.03 -7.31 -20.44
CA ASP A 297 16.91 -6.44 -21.61
C ASP A 297 16.32 -5.08 -21.17
N ARG A 298 17.19 -4.10 -20.89
CA ARG A 298 16.81 -2.79 -20.34
C ARG A 298 15.90 -1.97 -21.26
N GLU A 299 16.08 -2.08 -22.58
CA GLU A 299 15.24 -1.39 -23.55
C GLU A 299 13.83 -2.02 -23.60
N LEU A 300 13.76 -3.34 -23.63
CA LEU A 300 12.50 -4.09 -23.62
C LEU A 300 11.72 -3.89 -22.32
N TYR A 301 12.41 -3.94 -21.18
CA TYR A 301 11.84 -3.69 -19.84
C TYR A 301 11.11 -2.35 -19.80
N GLN A 302 11.75 -1.27 -20.24
CA GLN A 302 11.14 0.07 -20.23
C GLN A 302 10.16 0.27 -21.39
N ALA A 303 10.35 -0.38 -22.55
CA ALA A 303 9.43 -0.27 -23.69
C ALA A 303 8.05 -0.83 -23.37
N PHE A 304 7.97 -1.92 -22.59
CA PHE A 304 6.66 -2.50 -22.21
C PHE A 304 5.94 -1.70 -21.14
N GLU A 305 6.63 -0.94 -20.27
CA GLU A 305 6.01 0.10 -19.43
C GLU A 305 5.28 1.16 -20.27
N ILE A 306 5.92 1.57 -21.38
CA ILE A 306 5.37 2.55 -22.29
C ILE A 306 4.22 1.94 -23.13
N LEU A 307 4.35 0.70 -23.54
CA LEU A 307 3.30 -0.02 -24.29
C LEU A 307 2.09 -0.30 -23.40
N ASP A 308 2.28 -0.65 -22.13
CA ASP A 308 1.17 -0.78 -21.18
C ASP A 308 0.40 0.53 -21.07
N TYR A 309 1.10 1.66 -20.88
CA TYR A 309 0.48 2.98 -20.88
C TYR A 309 -0.32 3.24 -22.17
N ALA A 310 0.31 3.07 -23.33
CA ALA A 310 -0.27 3.48 -24.62
C ALA A 310 -1.40 2.57 -25.10
N LEU A 311 -1.37 1.27 -24.76
CA LEU A 311 -2.32 0.27 -25.20
C LEU A 311 -3.47 0.03 -24.22
N LEU A 312 -3.24 0.23 -22.90
CA LEU A 312 -4.12 -0.32 -21.87
C LEU A 312 -4.36 0.61 -20.67
N SER A 313 -3.30 1.09 -19.98
CA SER A 313 -3.47 1.79 -18.70
C SER A 313 -4.03 3.20 -18.82
N ALA A 314 -3.71 3.93 -19.89
CA ALA A 314 -4.25 5.27 -20.10
C ALA A 314 -5.77 5.25 -20.35
N PRO A 315 -6.52 6.24 -19.83
CA PRO A 315 -7.94 6.41 -20.20
C PRO A 315 -8.10 6.48 -21.71
N GLY A 316 -8.99 5.65 -22.26
CA GLY A 316 -9.23 5.59 -23.71
C GLY A 316 -8.14 4.89 -24.54
N ALA A 317 -7.19 4.23 -23.91
CA ALA A 317 -6.25 3.36 -24.59
C ALA A 317 -6.99 2.29 -25.43
N PRO A 318 -6.44 1.89 -26.59
CA PRO A 318 -7.20 1.13 -27.58
C PRO A 318 -7.73 -0.22 -27.09
N LEU A 319 -7.00 -0.97 -26.31
CA LEU A 319 -7.47 -2.23 -25.72
C LEU A 319 -8.61 -1.99 -24.72
N LYS A 320 -8.42 -1.03 -23.83
CA LYS A 320 -9.44 -0.69 -22.84
C LYS A 320 -10.73 -0.22 -23.48
N LYS A 321 -10.61 0.68 -24.46
CA LYS A 321 -11.77 1.21 -25.20
C LYS A 321 -12.51 0.12 -25.96
N ALA A 322 -11.80 -0.73 -26.70
CA ALA A 322 -12.43 -1.77 -27.52
C ALA A 322 -13.17 -2.82 -26.68
N LEU A 323 -12.58 -3.23 -25.54
CA LEU A 323 -13.22 -4.19 -24.63
C LEU A 323 -14.46 -3.58 -23.96
N THR A 324 -14.37 -2.31 -23.56
CA THR A 324 -15.53 -1.56 -23.00
C THR A 324 -16.64 -1.40 -24.02
N ASP A 325 -16.31 -1.01 -25.28
CA ASP A 325 -17.29 -0.85 -26.36
C ASP A 325 -17.95 -2.19 -26.76
N ALA A 326 -17.24 -3.31 -26.61
CA ALA A 326 -17.79 -4.66 -26.79
C ALA A 326 -18.65 -5.14 -25.62
N GLY A 327 -18.71 -4.40 -24.51
CA GLY A 327 -19.47 -4.78 -23.31
C GLY A 327 -18.84 -5.96 -22.56
N ILE A 328 -17.51 -6.12 -22.64
CA ILE A 328 -16.79 -7.20 -21.98
C ILE A 328 -16.25 -6.68 -20.64
N GLY A 329 -16.85 -7.18 -19.54
CA GLY A 329 -16.52 -6.71 -18.19
C GLY A 329 -17.01 -5.28 -17.88
N LYS A 330 -16.88 -4.88 -16.64
CA LYS A 330 -17.25 -3.54 -16.14
C LYS A 330 -16.02 -2.67 -15.87
N ASP A 331 -14.88 -3.26 -15.53
CA ASP A 331 -13.59 -2.59 -15.42
C ASP A 331 -12.52 -3.38 -16.17
N ILE A 332 -11.82 -2.67 -17.07
CA ILE A 332 -10.69 -3.22 -17.82
C ILE A 332 -9.42 -2.70 -17.17
N MET A 333 -8.63 -3.62 -16.71
CA MET A 333 -7.35 -3.37 -16.03
C MET A 333 -6.20 -4.00 -16.83
N GLY A 334 -5.02 -3.58 -16.55
CA GLY A 334 -3.83 -4.18 -17.07
C GLY A 334 -2.64 -3.95 -16.16
N SER A 335 -1.64 -4.74 -16.37
CA SER A 335 -0.36 -4.58 -15.69
C SER A 335 0.78 -5.09 -16.57
N TYR A 336 1.91 -4.45 -16.40
CA TYR A 336 3.19 -5.01 -16.81
C TYR A 336 3.97 -5.32 -15.53
N ASP A 337 3.95 -6.60 -15.12
CA ASP A 337 4.69 -7.07 -13.95
C ASP A 337 6.12 -7.41 -14.37
N ASN A 338 7.05 -6.59 -13.93
CA ASN A 338 8.49 -6.70 -14.20
C ASN A 338 9.33 -7.03 -12.94
N GLY A 339 8.67 -7.39 -11.83
CA GLY A 339 9.32 -7.79 -10.58
C GLY A 339 9.79 -9.24 -10.52
N VAL A 340 9.62 -10.02 -11.61
CA VAL A 340 10.07 -11.41 -11.80
C VAL A 340 11.00 -11.51 -12.99
N TYR A 341 11.79 -12.59 -13.08
CA TYR A 341 12.84 -12.72 -14.10
C TYR A 341 12.33 -12.55 -15.55
N GLN A 342 11.18 -13.10 -15.85
CA GLN A 342 10.51 -12.99 -17.16
C GLN A 342 9.22 -12.16 -16.95
N PRO A 343 9.22 -10.87 -17.31
CA PRO A 343 8.06 -9.99 -17.11
C PRO A 343 6.79 -10.49 -17.78
N ILE A 344 5.66 -10.08 -17.24
CA ILE A 344 4.32 -10.47 -17.72
C ILE A 344 3.53 -9.23 -18.13
N PHE A 345 2.98 -9.25 -19.34
CA PHE A 345 1.98 -8.28 -19.77
C PHE A 345 0.59 -8.90 -19.66
N SER A 346 -0.30 -8.27 -18.90
CA SER A 346 -1.64 -8.78 -18.61
C SER A 346 -2.73 -7.80 -18.99
N VAL A 347 -3.82 -8.31 -19.60
CA VAL A 347 -5.09 -7.60 -19.83
C VAL A 347 -6.16 -8.34 -19.03
N VAL A 348 -6.87 -7.65 -18.15
CA VAL A 348 -7.88 -8.25 -17.27
C VAL A 348 -9.23 -7.54 -17.46
N ALA A 349 -10.28 -8.31 -17.77
CA ALA A 349 -11.66 -7.85 -17.70
C ALA A 349 -12.29 -8.37 -16.39
N LYS A 350 -12.71 -7.44 -15.54
CA LYS A 350 -13.43 -7.72 -14.28
C LYS A 350 -14.93 -7.59 -14.49
N ASN A 351 -15.69 -8.35 -13.69
CA ASN A 351 -17.15 -8.35 -13.77
C ASN A 351 -17.65 -8.66 -15.19
N ALA A 352 -17.06 -9.70 -15.78
CA ALA A 352 -17.42 -10.27 -17.08
C ALA A 352 -18.23 -11.56 -16.91
N GLU A 353 -18.56 -12.20 -18.03
CA GLU A 353 -19.14 -13.54 -18.10
C GLU A 353 -18.13 -14.53 -18.67
N GLU A 354 -18.11 -15.78 -18.17
CA GLU A 354 -17.26 -16.84 -18.71
C GLU A 354 -17.50 -17.06 -20.22
N SER A 355 -18.75 -16.90 -20.67
CA SER A 355 -19.15 -17.02 -22.08
C SER A 355 -18.53 -15.98 -23.02
N GLN A 356 -18.01 -14.88 -22.46
CA GLN A 356 -17.33 -13.80 -23.22
C GLN A 356 -15.85 -14.10 -23.49
N LYS A 357 -15.28 -15.21 -23.00
CA LYS A 357 -13.85 -15.52 -23.09
C LYS A 357 -13.31 -15.44 -24.53
N ASP A 358 -13.97 -16.10 -25.47
CA ASP A 358 -13.50 -16.17 -26.87
C ASP A 358 -13.59 -14.80 -27.58
N GLU A 359 -14.64 -14.02 -27.29
CA GLU A 359 -14.77 -12.65 -27.75
C GLU A 359 -13.72 -11.71 -27.14
N PHE A 360 -13.45 -11.87 -25.86
CA PHE A 360 -12.40 -11.13 -25.14
C PHE A 360 -11.03 -11.30 -25.82
N VAL A 361 -10.61 -12.54 -26.06
CA VAL A 361 -9.35 -12.83 -26.75
C VAL A 361 -9.35 -12.25 -28.17
N LYS A 362 -10.44 -12.45 -28.92
CA LYS A 362 -10.59 -11.95 -30.29
C LYS A 362 -10.46 -10.42 -30.34
N VAL A 363 -11.15 -9.70 -29.48
CA VAL A 363 -11.08 -8.22 -29.45
C VAL A 363 -9.66 -7.74 -29.15
N ILE A 364 -8.97 -8.35 -28.20
CA ILE A 364 -7.56 -8.01 -27.88
C ILE A 364 -6.68 -8.22 -29.12
N GLU A 365 -6.74 -9.39 -29.73
CA GLU A 365 -5.88 -9.70 -30.88
C GLU A 365 -6.21 -8.84 -32.11
N ASP A 366 -7.48 -8.54 -32.34
CA ASP A 366 -7.91 -7.66 -33.45
C ASP A 366 -7.37 -6.23 -33.26
N VAL A 367 -7.43 -5.70 -32.04
CA VAL A 367 -6.82 -4.38 -31.67
C VAL A 367 -5.31 -4.41 -31.87
N LEU A 368 -4.62 -5.43 -31.34
CA LEU A 368 -3.17 -5.53 -31.50
C LEU A 368 -2.75 -5.62 -32.97
N ARG A 369 -3.46 -6.40 -33.79
CA ARG A 369 -3.24 -6.46 -35.27
C ARG A 369 -3.49 -5.11 -35.95
N ASP A 370 -4.50 -4.37 -35.49
CA ASP A 370 -4.76 -3.03 -36.01
C ASP A 370 -3.63 -2.06 -35.68
N GLN A 371 -3.13 -2.07 -34.43
CA GLN A 371 -1.98 -1.24 -34.04
C GLN A 371 -0.71 -1.58 -34.85
N VAL A 372 -0.45 -2.84 -35.09
CA VAL A 372 0.70 -3.27 -35.93
C VAL A 372 0.55 -2.80 -37.36
N LYS A 373 -0.66 -2.89 -37.92
CA LYS A 373 -0.96 -2.55 -39.32
C LYS A 373 -1.01 -1.06 -39.59
N ASN A 374 -1.66 -0.31 -38.72
CA ASN A 374 -1.99 1.11 -38.92
C ASN A 374 -1.08 2.05 -38.12
N GLY A 375 -0.23 1.52 -37.23
CA GLY A 375 0.67 2.24 -36.34
C GLY A 375 0.02 2.60 -35.02
N ILE A 376 0.83 2.66 -33.96
CA ILE A 376 0.41 3.12 -32.64
C ILE A 376 0.34 4.64 -32.64
N ASN A 377 -0.58 5.20 -31.87
CA ASN A 377 -0.67 6.65 -31.66
C ASN A 377 0.64 7.18 -31.07
N GLN A 378 1.40 7.91 -31.88
CA GLN A 378 2.74 8.43 -31.51
C GLN A 378 2.65 9.38 -30.31
N LYS A 379 1.55 10.16 -30.16
CA LYS A 379 1.34 11.04 -29.02
C LYS A 379 1.13 10.26 -27.73
N ALA A 380 0.43 9.12 -27.79
CA ALA A 380 0.27 8.24 -26.64
C ALA A 380 1.61 7.61 -26.20
N LEU A 381 2.47 7.22 -27.16
CA LEU A 381 3.83 6.75 -26.86
C LEU A 381 4.66 7.85 -26.20
N LEU A 382 4.66 9.07 -26.74
CA LEU A 382 5.36 10.21 -26.15
C LEU A 382 4.82 10.55 -24.76
N ALA A 383 3.52 10.50 -24.55
CA ALA A 383 2.89 10.71 -23.25
C ALA A 383 3.35 9.65 -22.23
N GLY A 384 3.38 8.37 -22.62
CA GLY A 384 3.86 7.29 -21.79
C GLY A 384 5.36 7.44 -21.42
N ILE A 385 6.20 7.82 -22.39
CA ILE A 385 7.63 8.08 -22.15
C ILE A 385 7.80 9.26 -21.18
N ASN A 386 7.13 10.38 -21.44
CA ASN A 386 7.27 11.58 -20.60
C ASN A 386 6.72 11.34 -19.20
N TYR A 387 5.61 10.61 -19.05
CA TYR A 387 5.05 10.20 -17.76
C TYR A 387 6.07 9.42 -16.93
N ASN A 388 6.70 8.39 -17.52
CA ASN A 388 7.69 7.57 -16.83
C ASN A 388 8.99 8.36 -16.55
N GLU A 389 9.49 9.15 -17.51
CA GLU A 389 10.68 9.98 -17.32
C GLU A 389 10.45 11.08 -16.25
N PHE A 390 9.26 11.70 -16.21
CA PHE A 390 8.94 12.69 -15.18
C PHE A 390 9.01 12.05 -13.78
N ARG A 391 8.37 10.89 -13.59
CA ARG A 391 8.40 10.15 -12.33
C ARG A 391 9.83 9.75 -11.93
N TYR A 392 10.61 9.28 -12.89
CA TYR A 392 12.01 8.93 -12.67
C TYR A 392 12.84 10.14 -12.20
N ARG A 393 12.66 11.31 -12.82
CA ARG A 393 13.40 12.53 -12.47
C ARG A 393 12.92 13.18 -11.17
N GLU A 394 11.62 13.18 -10.92
CA GLU A 394 11.04 13.68 -9.67
C GLU A 394 11.46 12.81 -8.48
N ALA A 395 11.48 11.50 -8.68
CA ALA A 395 11.82 10.48 -7.68
C ALA A 395 11.07 10.69 -6.36
N ASP A 396 9.78 11.02 -6.46
CA ASP A 396 8.86 11.11 -5.32
C ASP A 396 8.12 9.79 -5.17
N PHE A 397 8.42 9.06 -4.10
CA PHE A 397 7.83 7.77 -3.76
C PHE A 397 6.89 7.87 -2.55
N GLY A 398 6.38 9.06 -2.25
CA GLY A 398 5.50 9.33 -1.13
C GLY A 398 6.19 9.06 0.21
N ASN A 399 5.66 8.12 0.98
CA ASN A 399 6.19 7.78 2.31
C ASN A 399 7.35 6.77 2.28
N TYR A 400 7.71 6.24 1.12
CA TYR A 400 8.82 5.30 1.00
C TYR A 400 10.16 6.01 0.81
N PRO A 401 11.22 5.61 1.54
CA PRO A 401 12.57 6.14 1.31
C PRO A 401 12.99 5.94 -0.14
N LYS A 402 13.51 6.97 -0.77
CA LYS A 402 13.97 6.92 -2.16
C LYS A 402 15.02 5.83 -2.38
N GLY A 403 15.97 5.69 -1.45
CA GLY A 403 16.99 4.65 -1.50
C GLY A 403 16.42 3.23 -1.42
N LEU A 404 15.32 3.02 -0.70
CA LEU A 404 14.62 1.74 -0.68
C LEU A 404 14.07 1.37 -2.06
N MET A 405 13.39 2.32 -2.71
CA MET A 405 12.80 2.07 -4.04
C MET A 405 13.87 1.77 -5.09
N TYR A 406 14.99 2.48 -5.05
CA TYR A 406 16.13 2.14 -5.90
C TYR A 406 16.73 0.78 -5.56
N GLY A 407 16.83 0.43 -4.28
CA GLY A 407 17.33 -0.88 -3.84
C GLY A 407 16.47 -2.04 -4.31
N LEU A 408 15.13 -1.87 -4.31
CA LEU A 408 14.20 -2.86 -4.85
C LEU A 408 14.33 -2.97 -6.37
N GLN A 409 14.36 -1.84 -7.09
CA GLN A 409 14.50 -1.81 -8.54
C GLN A 409 15.85 -2.40 -9.03
N VAL A 410 16.91 -2.23 -8.27
CA VAL A 410 18.20 -2.89 -8.53
C VAL A 410 18.06 -4.41 -8.58
N MET A 411 17.20 -5.00 -7.75
CA MET A 411 17.02 -6.45 -7.69
C MET A 411 16.38 -7.02 -8.96
N ASP A 412 15.67 -6.23 -9.77
CA ASP A 412 15.05 -6.67 -11.03
C ASP A 412 16.08 -7.10 -12.09
N SER A 413 17.34 -6.74 -11.91
CA SER A 413 18.45 -7.20 -12.76
C SER A 413 19.55 -7.91 -11.96
N TRP A 414 19.97 -7.36 -10.84
CA TRP A 414 21.09 -7.85 -10.04
C TRP A 414 20.88 -9.27 -9.52
N LEU A 415 19.64 -9.64 -9.24
CA LEU A 415 19.26 -10.98 -8.79
C LEU A 415 19.58 -12.06 -9.83
N TYR A 416 19.47 -11.72 -11.10
CA TYR A 416 19.59 -12.64 -12.24
C TYR A 416 20.94 -12.55 -12.96
N ASP A 417 21.60 -11.39 -12.92
CA ASP A 417 22.99 -11.19 -13.38
C ASP A 417 23.76 -10.34 -12.38
N GLU A 418 24.70 -10.99 -11.67
CA GLU A 418 25.52 -10.30 -10.64
C GLU A 418 26.30 -9.09 -11.19
N ASN A 419 26.49 -8.99 -12.51
CA ASN A 419 27.30 -7.92 -13.14
C ASN A 419 26.44 -6.75 -13.63
N GLN A 420 25.11 -6.78 -13.50
CA GLN A 420 24.21 -5.77 -14.05
C GLN A 420 23.28 -5.11 -13.01
N PRO A 421 23.79 -4.55 -11.88
CA PRO A 421 22.94 -3.98 -10.86
C PRO A 421 22.31 -2.63 -11.23
N PHE A 422 22.88 -1.87 -12.18
CA PHE A 422 22.51 -0.47 -12.41
C PHE A 422 21.57 -0.23 -13.60
N ILE A 423 21.28 -1.26 -14.41
CA ILE A 423 20.65 -1.08 -15.72
C ILE A 423 19.25 -0.44 -15.64
N HIS A 424 18.52 -0.59 -14.52
CA HIS A 424 17.19 -0.02 -14.37
C HIS A 424 17.17 1.31 -13.62
N ILE A 425 18.14 1.54 -12.71
CA ILE A 425 18.22 2.81 -11.98
C ILE A 425 18.98 3.90 -12.77
N GLU A 426 19.68 3.55 -13.84
CA GLU A 426 20.33 4.50 -14.78
C GLU A 426 19.57 4.50 -16.13
N ALA A 427 18.34 5.07 -16.12
CA ALA A 427 17.38 4.94 -17.21
C ALA A 427 17.37 6.09 -18.24
N LEU A 428 18.16 7.18 -18.07
CA LEU A 428 18.09 8.36 -18.95
C LEU A 428 18.39 8.04 -20.42
N GLU A 429 19.43 7.24 -20.67
CA GLU A 429 19.78 6.83 -22.03
C GLU A 429 18.71 5.94 -22.65
N THR A 430 18.03 5.13 -21.85
CA THR A 430 16.93 4.27 -22.28
C THR A 430 15.73 5.11 -22.71
N PHE A 431 15.35 6.15 -21.94
CA PHE A 431 14.28 7.06 -22.34
C PHE A 431 14.61 7.81 -23.64
N GLU A 432 15.85 8.26 -23.80
CA GLU A 432 16.31 8.90 -25.04
C GLU A 432 16.22 7.94 -26.24
N PHE A 433 16.71 6.71 -26.06
CA PHE A 433 16.58 5.66 -27.08
C PHE A 433 15.11 5.43 -27.46
N LEU A 434 14.23 5.26 -26.50
CA LEU A 434 12.81 4.99 -26.72
C LEU A 434 12.08 6.17 -27.40
N LYS A 435 12.42 7.43 -27.06
CA LYS A 435 11.93 8.61 -27.79
C LYS A 435 12.31 8.59 -29.26
N ASN A 436 13.56 8.25 -29.56
CA ASN A 436 14.04 8.15 -30.94
C ASN A 436 13.42 6.99 -31.73
N LYS A 437 12.76 6.04 -31.07
CA LYS A 437 12.05 4.92 -31.69
C LYS A 437 10.59 5.20 -32.03
N VAL A 438 10.02 6.31 -31.54
CA VAL A 438 8.64 6.70 -31.87
C VAL A 438 8.50 6.97 -33.37
N GLY A 439 7.53 6.35 -34.03
CA GLY A 439 7.26 6.47 -35.45
C GLY A 439 8.23 5.70 -36.38
N THR A 440 9.07 4.82 -35.83
CA THR A 440 10.02 4.02 -36.64
C THR A 440 9.53 2.58 -36.93
N GLY A 441 8.39 2.15 -36.35
CA GLY A 441 7.91 0.76 -36.41
C GLY A 441 8.42 -0.12 -35.25
N TYR A 442 9.28 0.39 -34.39
CA TYR A 442 9.88 -0.37 -33.29
C TYR A 442 8.84 -0.94 -32.32
N TYR A 443 7.90 -0.13 -31.90
CA TYR A 443 6.85 -0.55 -30.94
C TYR A 443 5.87 -1.55 -31.58
N GLU A 444 5.56 -1.36 -32.84
CA GLU A 444 4.75 -2.29 -33.63
C GLU A 444 5.43 -3.65 -33.78
N GLU A 445 6.75 -3.70 -33.99
CA GLU A 445 7.55 -4.92 -34.01
C GLU A 445 7.54 -5.64 -32.65
N LEU A 446 7.57 -4.90 -31.53
CA LEU A 446 7.44 -5.49 -30.18
C LEU A 446 6.06 -6.11 -29.97
N ILE A 447 4.98 -5.46 -30.38
CA ILE A 447 3.63 -6.02 -30.32
C ILE A 447 3.55 -7.30 -31.16
N GLN A 448 4.00 -7.27 -32.40
CA GLN A 448 3.98 -8.45 -33.26
C GLN A 448 4.72 -9.62 -32.62
N LYS A 449 5.96 -9.38 -32.16
CA LYS A 449 6.84 -10.42 -31.62
C LYS A 449 6.36 -10.98 -30.28
N TYR A 450 6.00 -10.11 -29.34
CA TYR A 450 5.80 -10.51 -27.95
C TYR A 450 4.33 -10.69 -27.55
N LEU A 451 3.38 -10.09 -28.27
CA LEU A 451 1.97 -10.21 -27.94
C LEU A 451 1.20 -11.09 -28.94
N LEU A 452 1.49 -10.98 -30.25
CA LEU A 452 0.78 -11.73 -31.29
C LEU A 452 1.44 -13.09 -31.62
N ASP A 453 2.72 -13.11 -31.92
CA ASP A 453 3.44 -14.32 -32.37
C ASP A 453 3.94 -15.18 -31.19
N ASN A 454 3.87 -14.67 -29.97
CA ASN A 454 4.36 -15.31 -28.76
C ASN A 454 3.37 -16.36 -28.25
N THR A 455 3.80 -17.64 -28.22
CA THR A 455 3.03 -18.74 -27.64
C THR A 455 3.20 -18.88 -26.11
N HIS A 456 4.22 -18.21 -25.50
CA HIS A 456 4.38 -18.19 -24.07
C HIS A 456 3.37 -17.25 -23.42
N GLY A 457 2.18 -17.75 -23.25
CA GLY A 457 1.04 -17.00 -22.72
C GLY A 457 -0.03 -17.91 -22.13
N ALA A 458 -0.97 -17.29 -21.44
CA ALA A 458 -2.10 -17.98 -20.84
C ALA A 458 -3.36 -17.13 -20.91
N ILE A 459 -4.48 -17.77 -21.24
CA ILE A 459 -5.83 -17.25 -21.04
C ILE A 459 -6.35 -17.87 -19.75
N VAL A 460 -6.59 -17.04 -18.74
CA VAL A 460 -7.04 -17.49 -17.44
C VAL A 460 -8.44 -16.96 -17.15
N VAL A 461 -9.33 -17.87 -16.78
CA VAL A 461 -10.68 -17.55 -16.32
C VAL A 461 -10.76 -17.83 -14.83
N VAL A 462 -11.20 -16.84 -14.03
CA VAL A 462 -11.50 -17.02 -12.62
C VAL A 462 -12.96 -16.72 -12.40
N ARG A 463 -13.76 -17.76 -12.16
CA ARG A 463 -15.22 -17.67 -12.05
C ARG A 463 -15.71 -17.76 -10.61
N PRO A 464 -16.84 -17.12 -10.28
CA PRO A 464 -17.40 -17.14 -8.94
C PRO A 464 -18.03 -18.51 -8.60
N GLU A 465 -17.85 -18.96 -7.37
CA GLU A 465 -18.54 -20.14 -6.80
C GLU A 465 -19.20 -19.75 -5.47
N GLN A 466 -20.54 -19.78 -5.41
CA GLN A 466 -21.29 -19.52 -4.17
C GLN A 466 -21.03 -20.59 -3.14
N GLY A 467 -20.86 -20.17 -1.88
CA GLY A 467 -20.70 -21.09 -0.75
C GLY A 467 -19.40 -21.93 -0.76
N ARG A 468 -18.43 -21.60 -1.64
CA ARG A 468 -17.14 -22.30 -1.74
C ARG A 468 -16.38 -22.26 -0.41
N THR A 469 -16.34 -21.12 0.26
CA THR A 469 -15.68 -20.96 1.57
C THR A 469 -16.25 -21.94 2.58
N ALA A 470 -17.56 -21.93 2.79
CA ALA A 470 -18.22 -22.83 3.74
C ALA A 470 -17.98 -24.32 3.41
N ARG A 471 -18.01 -24.66 2.11
CA ARG A 471 -17.73 -26.05 1.66
C ARG A 471 -16.30 -26.47 1.98
N LEU A 472 -15.30 -25.60 1.71
CA LEU A 472 -13.90 -25.91 1.99
C LEU A 472 -13.62 -25.97 3.50
N ASP A 473 -14.24 -25.11 4.29
CA ASP A 473 -14.10 -25.12 5.75
C ASP A 473 -14.72 -26.40 6.35
N ALA A 474 -15.90 -26.80 5.87
CA ALA A 474 -16.50 -28.07 6.30
C ALA A 474 -15.63 -29.29 5.94
N GLN A 475 -15.00 -29.29 4.76
CA GLN A 475 -14.06 -30.34 4.35
C GLN A 475 -12.80 -30.37 5.24
N LEU A 476 -12.27 -29.18 5.57
CA LEU A 476 -11.13 -29.07 6.48
C LEU A 476 -11.49 -29.56 7.87
N GLN A 477 -12.65 -29.20 8.40
CA GLN A 477 -13.13 -29.65 9.71
C GLN A 477 -13.34 -31.16 9.74
N ASP A 478 -13.96 -31.75 8.73
CA ASP A 478 -14.09 -33.22 8.61
C ASP A 478 -12.73 -33.91 8.57
N LYS A 479 -11.77 -33.37 7.81
CA LYS A 479 -10.38 -33.85 7.77
C LYS A 479 -9.72 -33.82 9.14
N LEU A 480 -9.82 -32.73 9.86
CA LEU A 480 -9.21 -32.52 11.17
C LEU A 480 -9.89 -33.40 12.24
N GLN A 481 -11.21 -33.53 12.19
CA GLN A 481 -11.95 -34.41 13.08
C GLN A 481 -11.56 -35.88 12.88
N LYS A 482 -11.49 -36.34 11.64
CA LYS A 482 -11.00 -37.73 11.31
C LYS A 482 -9.58 -37.94 11.77
N TYR A 483 -8.71 -36.94 11.61
CA TYR A 483 -7.34 -37.01 12.11
C TYR A 483 -7.33 -37.13 13.64
N LYS A 484 -8.08 -36.29 14.36
CA LYS A 484 -8.21 -36.33 15.81
C LYS A 484 -8.72 -37.70 16.30
N GLU A 485 -9.74 -38.25 15.64
CA GLU A 485 -10.31 -39.59 15.96
C GLU A 485 -9.32 -40.73 15.71
N SER A 486 -8.34 -40.56 14.83
CA SER A 486 -7.30 -41.55 14.57
C SER A 486 -6.18 -41.55 15.61
N LEU A 487 -6.10 -40.51 16.45
CA LEU A 487 -5.08 -40.38 17.49
C LEU A 487 -5.42 -41.19 18.74
N SER A 488 -4.41 -41.68 19.41
CA SER A 488 -4.54 -42.25 20.76
C SER A 488 -4.86 -41.14 21.79
N GLU A 489 -5.43 -41.50 22.92
CA GLU A 489 -5.73 -40.58 24.02
C GLU A 489 -4.46 -39.80 24.45
N ALA A 490 -3.31 -40.43 24.50
CA ALA A 490 -2.04 -39.79 24.85
C ALA A 490 -1.60 -38.76 23.81
N GLU A 491 -1.86 -38.99 22.51
CA GLU A 491 -1.56 -38.02 21.45
C GLU A 491 -2.51 -36.83 21.50
N VAL A 492 -3.81 -37.05 21.81
CA VAL A 492 -4.76 -35.95 22.03
C VAL A 492 -4.36 -35.10 23.23
N GLU A 493 -3.97 -35.75 24.35
CA GLU A 493 -3.44 -35.05 25.54
C GLU A 493 -2.19 -34.23 25.22
N LYS A 494 -1.33 -34.76 24.35
CA LYS A 494 -0.13 -34.04 23.89
C LYS A 494 -0.51 -32.81 23.08
N LEU A 495 -1.49 -32.88 22.17
CA LEU A 495 -1.94 -31.70 21.40
C LEU A 495 -2.46 -30.60 22.33
N VAL A 496 -3.25 -30.95 23.35
CA VAL A 496 -3.71 -29.97 24.36
C VAL A 496 -2.54 -29.36 25.13
N ALA A 497 -1.59 -30.19 25.56
CA ALA A 497 -0.40 -29.73 26.27
C ALA A 497 0.49 -28.82 25.39
N ASP A 498 0.65 -29.20 24.12
CA ASP A 498 1.44 -28.42 23.14
C ASP A 498 0.77 -27.07 22.84
N THR A 499 -0.56 -26.98 22.75
CA THR A 499 -1.30 -25.73 22.63
C THR A 499 -1.05 -24.82 23.83
N LYS A 500 -1.24 -25.34 25.05
CA LYS A 500 -1.00 -24.60 26.29
C LYS A 500 0.45 -24.12 26.43
N ALA A 501 1.42 -24.98 26.09
CA ALA A 501 2.85 -24.63 26.15
C ALA A 501 3.22 -23.51 25.16
N LEU A 502 2.55 -23.42 24.01
CA LEU A 502 2.72 -22.33 23.06
C LEU A 502 2.09 -21.04 23.61
N GLU A 503 0.88 -21.10 24.17
CA GLU A 503 0.22 -19.95 24.79
C GLU A 503 0.98 -19.42 26.00
N GLU A 504 1.55 -20.31 26.83
CA GLU A 504 2.43 -19.93 27.94
C GLU A 504 3.67 -19.20 27.42
N TYR A 505 4.34 -19.75 26.41
CA TYR A 505 5.50 -19.11 25.76
C TYR A 505 5.16 -17.72 25.21
N GLN A 506 4.03 -17.57 24.55
CA GLN A 506 3.56 -16.29 23.99
C GLN A 506 3.22 -15.27 25.09
N SER A 507 2.77 -15.74 26.26
CA SER A 507 2.31 -14.90 27.37
C SER A 507 3.41 -14.57 28.38
N GLU A 508 4.49 -15.35 28.41
CA GLU A 508 5.61 -15.16 29.34
C GLU A 508 6.33 -13.85 29.04
N PRO A 509 6.47 -12.94 30.03
CA PRO A 509 7.21 -11.70 29.84
C PRO A 509 8.66 -11.96 29.39
N GLU A 510 9.17 -11.08 28.54
CA GLU A 510 10.56 -11.17 28.11
C GLU A 510 11.52 -10.85 29.26
N ALA A 511 12.64 -11.56 29.32
CA ALA A 511 13.68 -11.32 30.29
C ALA A 511 14.32 -9.92 30.09
N ILE A 512 14.46 -9.16 31.16
CA ILE A 512 15.03 -7.80 31.12
C ILE A 512 16.43 -7.82 30.50
N GLU A 513 17.23 -8.81 30.83
CA GLU A 513 18.59 -8.98 30.28
C GLU A 513 18.64 -9.16 28.77
N ASN A 514 17.60 -9.75 28.19
CA ASN A 514 17.46 -9.88 26.74
C ASN A 514 17.05 -8.57 26.08
N LEU A 515 16.09 -7.86 26.70
CA LEU A 515 15.64 -6.54 26.21
C LEU A 515 16.77 -5.51 26.28
N GLU A 516 17.62 -5.56 27.31
CA GLU A 516 18.77 -4.63 27.49
C GLU A 516 19.84 -4.78 26.40
N LYS A 517 19.90 -5.91 25.71
CA LYS A 517 20.83 -6.12 24.60
C LYS A 517 20.44 -5.36 23.34
N ILE A 518 19.15 -5.07 23.17
CA ILE A 518 18.68 -4.31 22.01
C ILE A 518 19.09 -2.85 22.16
N PRO A 519 19.84 -2.28 21.20
CA PRO A 519 20.32 -0.92 21.30
C PRO A 519 19.15 0.07 21.18
N VAL A 520 19.10 1.04 22.08
CA VAL A 520 18.07 2.09 22.13
C VAL A 520 18.73 3.47 22.18
N LEU A 521 18.17 4.43 21.49
CA LEU A 521 18.55 5.83 21.61
C LEU A 521 18.15 6.40 22.98
N ARG A 522 18.68 7.56 23.33
CA ARG A 522 18.32 8.30 24.55
C ARG A 522 17.38 9.44 24.19
N ARG A 523 16.58 9.93 25.16
CA ARG A 523 15.70 11.10 24.95
C ARG A 523 16.49 12.34 24.53
N GLU A 524 17.73 12.48 25.01
CA GLU A 524 18.62 13.60 24.69
C GLU A 524 19.12 13.55 23.23
N ASP A 525 19.07 12.40 22.61
CA ASP A 525 19.43 12.24 21.18
C ASP A 525 18.32 12.79 20.25
N ILE A 526 17.15 13.18 20.79
CA ILE A 526 15.98 13.65 20.03
C ILE A 526 15.89 15.17 20.07
N SER A 527 15.74 15.80 18.91
CA SER A 527 15.52 17.24 18.82
C SER A 527 14.15 17.66 19.36
N ARG A 528 14.12 18.78 20.10
CA ARG A 528 12.86 19.45 20.53
C ARG A 528 12.29 20.37 19.46
N GLU A 529 13.03 20.61 18.40
CA GLU A 529 12.60 21.48 17.30
C GLU A 529 11.48 20.81 16.47
N ILE A 530 10.64 21.63 15.87
CA ILE A 530 9.57 21.19 14.98
C ILE A 530 9.95 21.46 13.53
N ALA A 531 9.44 20.67 12.61
CA ALA A 531 9.59 20.97 11.19
C ALA A 531 8.94 22.32 10.87
N PRO A 532 9.61 23.15 10.04
CA PRO A 532 9.14 24.50 9.72
C PRO A 532 7.79 24.51 8.98
N PHE A 533 7.10 25.64 9.07
CA PHE A 533 5.90 25.96 8.32
C PHE A 533 6.29 26.85 7.14
N PHE A 534 5.80 26.52 5.94
CA PHE A 534 6.10 27.23 4.71
C PHE A 534 4.84 27.93 4.18
N ASN A 535 4.22 28.83 4.97
CA ASN A 535 2.98 29.51 4.58
C ASN A 535 3.22 31.02 4.44
N GLU A 536 3.14 31.51 3.20
CA GLU A 536 3.12 32.94 2.87
C GLU A 536 1.76 33.25 2.22
N GLU A 537 0.91 34.02 2.91
CA GLU A 537 -0.37 34.43 2.37
C GLU A 537 -0.18 35.59 1.40
N MET A 538 -0.78 35.50 0.22
CA MET A 538 -0.79 36.57 -0.78
C MET A 538 -2.09 36.58 -1.55
N LYS A 539 -2.29 37.56 -2.37
CA LYS A 539 -3.43 37.70 -3.27
C LYS A 539 -2.93 37.95 -4.68
N LEU A 540 -3.24 37.09 -5.61
CA LEU A 540 -2.87 37.19 -7.01
C LEU A 540 -4.15 37.18 -7.86
N ALA A 541 -4.34 38.16 -8.73
CA ALA A 541 -5.55 38.31 -9.54
C ALA A 541 -6.86 38.25 -8.71
N ASP A 542 -6.85 38.89 -7.54
CA ASP A 542 -7.95 38.85 -6.55
C ASP A 542 -8.26 37.50 -5.90
N VAL A 543 -7.51 36.43 -6.19
CA VAL A 543 -7.63 35.12 -5.62
C VAL A 543 -6.70 34.97 -4.42
N PRO A 544 -7.16 34.41 -3.27
CA PRO A 544 -6.29 34.06 -2.16
C PRO A 544 -5.31 32.94 -2.57
N VAL A 545 -4.03 33.15 -2.28
CA VAL A 545 -2.96 32.16 -2.52
C VAL A 545 -2.17 31.93 -1.25
N VAL A 546 -1.99 30.68 -0.87
CA VAL A 546 -1.03 30.27 0.15
C VAL A 546 0.18 29.68 -0.57
N TYR A 547 1.27 30.44 -0.53
CA TYR A 547 2.53 30.08 -1.18
C TYR A 547 3.46 29.38 -0.21
N HIS A 548 4.08 28.30 -0.67
CA HIS A 548 5.04 27.49 0.09
C HIS A 548 6.39 27.58 -0.61
N GLU A 549 7.28 28.45 -0.11
CA GLU A 549 8.61 28.63 -0.66
C GLU A 549 9.51 27.43 -0.30
N ILE A 550 9.70 26.55 -1.25
CA ILE A 550 10.46 25.30 -1.10
C ILE A 550 11.23 25.07 -2.41
N GLU A 551 12.49 24.62 -2.29
CA GLU A 551 13.27 24.19 -3.45
C GLU A 551 12.67 22.92 -4.06
N THR A 552 12.28 22.97 -5.33
CA THR A 552 11.53 21.92 -6.03
C THR A 552 12.17 21.45 -7.32
N ASN A 553 13.45 21.78 -7.54
CA ASN A 553 14.16 21.45 -8.79
C ASN A 553 13.42 21.92 -10.07
N GLY A 554 12.75 23.07 -10.02
CA GLY A 554 12.06 23.66 -11.16
C GLY A 554 10.64 23.12 -11.41
N ILE A 555 10.09 22.33 -10.49
CA ILE A 555 8.71 21.83 -10.56
C ILE A 555 7.79 22.75 -9.73
N GLY A 556 6.69 23.20 -10.31
CA GLY A 556 5.60 23.86 -9.59
C GLY A 556 4.49 22.86 -9.24
N TYR A 557 4.09 22.81 -7.97
CA TYR A 557 2.95 22.02 -7.49
C TYR A 557 1.80 22.97 -7.21
N VAL A 558 0.75 22.87 -8.01
CA VAL A 558 -0.44 23.73 -7.93
C VAL A 558 -1.62 22.94 -7.42
N ASN A 559 -2.32 23.46 -6.43
CA ASN A 559 -3.59 22.92 -5.95
C ASN A 559 -4.63 24.04 -5.95
N VAL A 560 -5.63 23.97 -6.83
CA VAL A 560 -6.77 24.88 -6.90
C VAL A 560 -7.92 24.27 -6.11
N MET A 561 -8.36 24.97 -5.07
CA MET A 561 -9.29 24.50 -4.05
C MET A 561 -10.58 25.30 -4.11
N PHE A 562 -11.73 24.63 -4.14
CA PHE A 562 -13.06 25.21 -4.13
C PHE A 562 -13.83 24.75 -2.90
N ASP A 563 -14.43 25.69 -2.17
CA ASP A 563 -15.20 25.42 -0.95
C ASP A 563 -16.52 24.69 -1.28
N LEU A 564 -16.85 23.66 -0.50
CA LEU A 564 -18.08 22.88 -0.63
C LEU A 564 -19.15 23.23 0.41
N SER A 565 -18.97 24.25 1.24
CA SER A 565 -19.93 24.64 2.28
C SER A 565 -21.30 25.07 1.74
N GLY A 566 -21.35 25.51 0.48
CA GLY A 566 -22.56 25.89 -0.24
C GLY A 566 -23.29 24.73 -0.94
N VAL A 567 -22.80 23.48 -0.79
CA VAL A 567 -23.36 22.27 -1.41
C VAL A 567 -24.15 21.50 -0.33
N SER A 568 -25.41 21.14 -0.61
CA SER A 568 -26.24 20.41 0.37
C SER A 568 -25.77 18.97 0.60
N ALA A 569 -26.18 18.37 1.72
CA ALA A 569 -25.84 16.98 2.03
C ALA A 569 -26.40 15.98 0.99
N GLU A 570 -27.55 16.26 0.40
CA GLU A 570 -28.17 15.43 -0.63
C GLU A 570 -27.36 15.42 -1.95
N GLU A 571 -26.59 16.49 -2.22
CA GLU A 571 -25.76 16.64 -3.41
C GLU A 571 -24.37 15.95 -3.26
N LEU A 572 -23.96 15.51 -2.07
CA LEU A 572 -22.58 15.04 -1.81
C LEU A 572 -22.19 13.80 -2.62
N ALA A 573 -23.10 12.86 -2.82
CA ALA A 573 -22.82 11.70 -3.66
C ALA A 573 -22.58 12.10 -5.13
N ASP A 574 -23.36 13.07 -5.63
CA ASP A 574 -23.15 13.61 -6.98
C ASP A 574 -21.82 14.41 -7.09
N VAL A 575 -21.34 15.04 -6.00
CA VAL A 575 -19.99 15.64 -5.93
C VAL A 575 -18.91 14.56 -6.03
N GLY A 576 -19.07 13.41 -5.36
CA GLY A 576 -18.17 12.26 -5.48
C GLY A 576 -18.16 11.68 -6.90
N ILE A 577 -19.31 11.63 -7.58
CA ILE A 577 -19.42 11.22 -8.98
C ILE A 577 -18.73 12.26 -9.88
N LEU A 578 -18.98 13.55 -9.68
CA LEU A 578 -18.35 14.62 -10.44
C LEU A 578 -16.81 14.54 -10.34
N GLN A 579 -16.29 14.35 -9.12
CA GLN A 579 -14.86 14.17 -8.90
C GLN A 579 -14.30 12.96 -9.67
N SER A 580 -15.06 11.87 -9.74
CA SER A 580 -14.67 10.64 -10.43
C SER A 580 -14.75 10.73 -11.97
N VAL A 581 -15.55 11.65 -12.49
CA VAL A 581 -15.79 11.84 -13.94
C VAL A 581 -14.82 12.84 -14.57
N LEU A 582 -14.49 13.93 -13.84
CA LEU A 582 -13.65 14.99 -14.38
C LEU A 582 -12.24 14.49 -14.70
N GLY A 583 -11.77 14.84 -15.91
CA GLY A 583 -10.47 14.42 -16.44
C GLY A 583 -10.47 13.09 -17.20
N ILE A 584 -11.56 12.31 -17.15
CA ILE A 584 -11.71 11.04 -17.88
C ILE A 584 -12.99 10.97 -18.74
N ILE A 585 -13.57 12.11 -19.04
CA ILE A 585 -14.69 12.31 -19.95
C ILE A 585 -14.26 13.30 -21.02
N ASP A 586 -14.93 13.27 -22.20
CA ASP A 586 -14.69 14.24 -23.26
C ASP A 586 -14.90 15.67 -22.77
N THR A 587 -14.14 16.59 -23.37
CA THR A 587 -14.37 18.03 -23.21
C THR A 587 -14.82 18.63 -24.56
N GLU A 588 -15.09 19.93 -24.58
CA GLU A 588 -15.43 20.59 -25.83
C GLU A 588 -14.33 20.52 -26.89
N ASN A 589 -13.06 20.54 -26.43
CA ASN A 589 -11.88 20.62 -27.31
C ASN A 589 -11.11 19.29 -27.47
N TYR A 590 -11.35 18.32 -26.61
CA TYR A 590 -10.60 17.05 -26.62
C TYR A 590 -11.50 15.85 -26.35
N GLU A 591 -11.27 14.75 -27.08
CA GLU A 591 -11.67 13.44 -26.60
C GLU A 591 -10.88 13.11 -25.31
N TYR A 592 -11.47 12.37 -24.38
CA TYR A 592 -10.86 12.11 -23.07
C TYR A 592 -9.50 11.39 -23.18
N SER A 593 -9.32 10.53 -24.17
CA SER A 593 -8.04 9.88 -24.44
C SER A 593 -6.96 10.86 -24.89
N GLU A 594 -7.34 11.82 -25.72
CA GLU A 594 -6.45 12.87 -26.21
C GLU A 594 -6.13 13.90 -25.11
N LEU A 595 -7.12 14.26 -24.29
CA LEU A 595 -6.91 15.12 -23.12
C LEU A 595 -5.89 14.52 -22.17
N PHE A 596 -5.99 13.23 -21.85
CA PHE A 596 -5.07 12.54 -20.97
C PHE A 596 -3.65 12.50 -21.54
N ASN A 597 -3.49 12.25 -22.83
CA ASN A 597 -2.19 12.32 -23.49
C ASN A 597 -1.62 13.74 -23.49
N GLU A 598 -2.43 14.77 -23.75
CA GLU A 598 -1.97 16.18 -23.65
C GLU A 598 -1.47 16.53 -22.25
N ILE A 599 -2.19 16.09 -21.20
CA ILE A 599 -1.76 16.28 -19.82
C ILE A 599 -0.39 15.65 -19.60
N ASN A 600 -0.18 14.39 -19.97
CA ASN A 600 1.07 13.67 -19.67
C ASN A 600 2.24 14.04 -20.60
N VAL A 601 1.98 14.58 -21.80
CA VAL A 601 3.03 15.17 -22.64
C VAL A 601 3.58 16.47 -22.04
N ASN A 602 2.75 17.27 -21.38
CA ASN A 602 3.10 18.62 -20.95
C ASN A 602 3.31 18.77 -19.44
N THR A 603 2.84 17.82 -18.62
CA THR A 603 2.82 17.96 -17.17
C THR A 603 3.26 16.66 -16.48
N GLY A 604 3.46 16.72 -15.19
CA GLY A 604 3.64 15.53 -14.33
C GLY A 604 2.32 14.88 -13.88
N GLY A 605 1.17 15.32 -14.45
CA GLY A 605 -0.16 14.86 -14.15
C GLY A 605 -1.08 15.94 -13.60
N ILE A 606 -2.38 15.78 -13.87
CA ILE A 606 -3.47 16.60 -13.30
C ILE A 606 -4.51 15.63 -12.76
N GLY A 607 -5.03 15.89 -11.56
CA GLY A 607 -6.07 15.06 -10.95
C GLY A 607 -6.96 15.84 -10.00
N THR A 608 -8.12 15.26 -9.68
CA THR A 608 -9.11 15.83 -8.78
C THR A 608 -9.18 15.06 -7.47
N SER A 609 -9.48 15.74 -6.36
CA SER A 609 -9.71 15.12 -5.06
C SER A 609 -10.74 15.88 -4.24
N LEU A 610 -11.28 15.25 -3.21
CA LEU A 610 -12.10 15.87 -2.17
C LEU A 610 -11.33 15.80 -0.86
N GLU A 611 -11.12 16.96 -0.24
CA GLU A 611 -10.33 17.05 1.00
C GLU A 611 -11.18 17.62 2.15
N LEU A 612 -10.80 17.26 3.38
CA LEU A 612 -11.48 17.67 4.60
C LEU A 612 -10.49 18.28 5.58
N TYR A 613 -10.83 19.44 6.08
CA TYR A 613 -10.03 20.21 7.03
C TYR A 613 -10.86 20.50 8.28
N ASN A 614 -10.50 19.87 9.39
CA ASN A 614 -11.19 20.01 10.66
C ASN A 614 -10.65 21.18 11.47
N ASN A 615 -11.48 22.11 11.88
CA ASN A 615 -11.04 23.25 12.70
C ASN A 615 -10.74 22.80 14.14
N VAL A 616 -9.44 22.59 14.43
CA VAL A 616 -8.99 22.10 15.75
C VAL A 616 -9.20 23.12 16.88
N THR A 617 -9.55 24.37 16.57
CA THR A 617 -9.88 25.40 17.56
C THR A 617 -11.37 25.43 17.92
N ARG A 618 -12.22 24.70 17.13
CA ARG A 618 -13.68 24.65 17.28
C ARG A 618 -14.21 23.21 17.26
N VAL A 619 -13.50 22.32 17.99
CA VAL A 619 -13.78 20.87 18.00
C VAL A 619 -15.15 20.53 18.59
N LYS A 620 -15.68 21.31 19.53
CA LYS A 620 -16.99 21.08 20.14
C LYS A 620 -18.14 21.35 19.15
N GLU A 621 -17.94 22.29 18.25
CA GLU A 621 -18.87 22.62 17.18
C GLU A 621 -18.77 21.65 16.01
N LYS A 622 -17.76 20.76 16.01
CA LYS A 622 -17.43 19.82 14.93
C LYS A 622 -17.28 20.54 13.58
N GLU A 623 -16.72 21.76 13.63
CA GLU A 623 -16.56 22.60 12.45
C GLU A 623 -15.48 22.01 11.54
N PHE A 624 -15.83 21.83 10.28
CA PHE A 624 -14.89 21.42 9.24
C PHE A 624 -15.16 22.18 7.95
N LYS A 625 -14.15 22.22 7.07
CA LYS A 625 -14.24 22.72 5.71
C LYS A 625 -13.97 21.58 4.74
N ALA A 626 -14.87 21.36 3.78
CA ALA A 626 -14.65 20.43 2.69
C ALA A 626 -14.31 21.21 1.43
N THR A 627 -13.40 20.70 0.60
CA THR A 627 -13.01 21.31 -0.67
C THR A 627 -13.05 20.30 -1.80
N PHE A 628 -13.44 20.78 -2.99
CA PHE A 628 -13.14 20.13 -4.25
C PHE A 628 -11.80 20.70 -4.75
N GLU A 629 -10.85 19.83 -5.05
CA GLU A 629 -9.51 20.24 -5.43
C GLU A 629 -9.13 19.69 -6.80
N ILE A 630 -8.47 20.54 -7.62
CA ILE A 630 -7.76 20.10 -8.81
C ILE A 630 -6.27 20.37 -8.62
N LYS A 631 -5.48 19.32 -8.67
CA LYS A 631 -4.03 19.32 -8.41
C LYS A 631 -3.29 19.06 -9.69
N GLY A 632 -2.19 19.79 -9.92
CA GLY A 632 -1.30 19.55 -11.03
C GLY A 632 0.15 19.87 -10.67
N LYS A 633 1.07 19.18 -11.34
CA LYS A 633 2.51 19.43 -11.20
C LYS A 633 3.16 19.50 -12.58
N ALA A 634 4.07 20.43 -12.76
CA ALA A 634 4.79 20.59 -14.02
C ALA A 634 6.08 21.39 -13.81
N LEU A 635 6.97 21.32 -14.77
CA LEU A 635 8.09 22.26 -14.84
C LEU A 635 7.56 23.69 -14.96
N TYR A 636 8.26 24.70 -14.42
CA TYR A 636 7.83 26.09 -14.46
C TYR A 636 7.50 26.58 -15.86
N SER A 637 8.23 26.12 -16.89
CA SER A 637 7.98 26.43 -18.30
C SER A 637 6.65 25.87 -18.84
N GLN A 638 6.05 24.89 -18.17
CA GLN A 638 4.82 24.22 -18.60
C GLN A 638 3.59 24.61 -17.76
N LEU A 639 3.76 25.47 -16.75
CA LEU A 639 2.65 25.85 -15.86
C LEU A 639 1.48 26.53 -16.60
N GLU A 640 1.75 27.32 -17.64
CA GLU A 640 0.70 27.92 -18.47
C GLU A 640 -0.21 26.85 -19.08
N LYS A 641 0.39 25.80 -19.63
CA LYS A 641 -0.35 24.65 -20.19
C LYS A 641 -1.11 23.89 -19.09
N THR A 642 -0.51 23.75 -17.91
CA THR A 642 -1.15 23.11 -16.74
C THR A 642 -2.44 23.84 -16.36
N PHE A 643 -2.39 25.15 -16.20
CA PHE A 643 -3.58 25.97 -15.89
C PHE A 643 -4.63 25.91 -17.00
N ALA A 644 -4.22 25.92 -18.27
CA ALA A 644 -5.14 25.77 -19.40
C ALA A 644 -5.87 24.42 -19.38
N MET A 645 -5.17 23.31 -19.08
CA MET A 645 -5.77 21.98 -18.95
C MET A 645 -6.70 21.88 -17.73
N MET A 646 -6.33 22.49 -16.60
CA MET A 646 -7.22 22.57 -15.43
C MET A 646 -8.51 23.29 -15.76
N ALA A 647 -8.42 24.44 -16.45
CA ALA A 647 -9.60 25.19 -16.89
C ALA A 647 -10.48 24.34 -17.82
N GLU A 648 -9.89 23.64 -18.79
CA GLU A 648 -10.61 22.76 -19.71
C GLU A 648 -11.39 21.69 -18.98
N ILE A 649 -10.77 20.98 -18.02
CA ILE A 649 -11.39 19.95 -17.18
C ILE A 649 -12.58 20.52 -16.39
N LEU A 650 -12.40 21.68 -15.76
CA LEU A 650 -13.42 22.25 -14.87
C LEU A 650 -14.62 22.87 -15.62
N THR A 651 -14.42 23.40 -16.84
CA THR A 651 -15.42 24.25 -17.50
C THR A 651 -15.98 23.69 -18.80
N ALA A 652 -15.26 22.75 -19.43
CA ALA A 652 -15.59 22.26 -20.77
C ALA A 652 -15.91 20.75 -20.83
N SER A 653 -15.99 20.06 -19.70
CA SER A 653 -16.33 18.63 -19.63
C SER A 653 -17.77 18.35 -20.07
N LYS A 654 -17.97 17.38 -20.98
CA LYS A 654 -19.28 16.97 -21.53
C LYS A 654 -20.01 16.05 -20.57
N LEU A 655 -20.64 16.60 -19.55
CA LEU A 655 -21.38 15.86 -18.53
C LEU A 655 -22.74 15.33 -19.00
N ASP A 656 -23.06 15.47 -20.26
CA ASP A 656 -24.21 14.89 -20.97
C ASP A 656 -23.83 13.66 -21.83
N ASP A 657 -22.56 13.26 -21.86
CA ASP A 657 -22.15 11.98 -22.43
C ASP A 657 -22.59 10.82 -21.53
N THR A 658 -23.87 10.47 -21.64
CA THR A 658 -24.49 9.45 -20.78
C THR A 658 -23.87 8.05 -20.98
N LYS A 659 -23.39 7.72 -22.20
CA LYS A 659 -22.69 6.46 -22.44
C LYS A 659 -21.42 6.39 -21.59
N ARG A 660 -20.60 7.43 -21.65
CA ARG A 660 -19.33 7.48 -20.92
C ARG A 660 -19.52 7.53 -19.40
N ILE A 661 -20.52 8.25 -18.94
CA ILE A 661 -20.87 8.29 -17.50
C ILE A 661 -21.26 6.89 -17.00
N ARG A 662 -22.05 6.13 -17.77
CA ARG A 662 -22.41 4.74 -17.40
C ARG A 662 -21.20 3.84 -17.26
N GLU A 663 -20.26 3.92 -18.21
CA GLU A 663 -18.99 3.18 -18.16
C GLU A 663 -18.18 3.54 -16.90
N ILE A 664 -18.08 4.83 -16.57
CA ILE A 664 -17.36 5.31 -15.38
C ILE A 664 -18.04 4.82 -14.10
N LEU A 665 -19.38 4.85 -14.02
CA LEU A 665 -20.10 4.38 -12.83
C LEU A 665 -19.92 2.87 -12.61
N ALA A 666 -19.96 2.07 -13.67
CA ALA A 666 -19.73 0.63 -13.58
C ALA A 666 -18.30 0.31 -13.09
N MET A 667 -17.30 0.99 -13.64
CA MET A 667 -15.90 0.91 -13.20
C MET A 667 -15.75 1.36 -11.74
N LEU A 668 -16.38 2.46 -11.37
CA LEU A 668 -16.31 3.01 -10.01
C LEU A 668 -16.93 2.05 -8.99
N LYS A 669 -18.09 1.46 -9.28
CA LYS A 669 -18.72 0.43 -8.44
C LYS A 669 -17.79 -0.75 -8.19
N SER A 670 -17.18 -1.29 -9.26
CA SER A 670 -16.23 -2.40 -9.19
C SER A 670 -15.02 -2.05 -8.29
N ARG A 671 -14.42 -0.86 -8.47
CA ARG A 671 -13.26 -0.41 -7.69
C ARG A 671 -13.57 -0.14 -6.22
N LEU A 672 -14.76 0.35 -5.90
CA LEU A 672 -15.20 0.52 -4.52
C LEU A 672 -15.34 -0.82 -3.81
N LEU A 673 -15.93 -1.82 -4.45
CA LEU A 673 -16.00 -3.19 -3.91
C LEU A 673 -14.61 -3.79 -3.66
N MET A 674 -13.70 -3.67 -4.63
CA MET A 674 -12.32 -4.12 -4.46
C MET A 674 -11.64 -3.43 -3.27
N LYS A 675 -11.82 -2.12 -3.10
CA LYS A 675 -11.32 -1.36 -1.95
C LYS A 675 -11.88 -1.87 -0.62
N PHE A 676 -13.15 -2.20 -0.56
CA PHE A 676 -13.78 -2.69 0.67
C PHE A 676 -13.24 -4.06 1.08
N GLN A 677 -12.87 -4.90 0.14
CA GLN A 677 -12.26 -6.20 0.39
C GLN A 677 -10.77 -6.09 0.74
N SER A 678 -10.00 -5.32 -0.02
CA SER A 678 -8.54 -5.19 0.19
C SER A 678 -8.17 -4.32 1.39
N SER A 679 -8.96 -3.28 1.66
CA SER A 679 -8.74 -2.29 2.72
C SER A 679 -9.94 -2.18 3.68
N GLY A 680 -10.57 -3.32 3.99
CA GLY A 680 -11.77 -3.38 4.83
C GLY A 680 -11.62 -2.73 6.19
N HIS A 681 -10.43 -2.76 6.79
CA HIS A 681 -10.15 -2.09 8.07
C HIS A 681 -10.35 -0.57 8.02
N THR A 682 -9.87 0.10 6.96
CA THR A 682 -10.06 1.56 6.79
C THR A 682 -11.52 1.89 6.49
N THR A 683 -12.18 1.05 5.72
CA THR A 683 -13.60 1.20 5.38
C THR A 683 -14.48 1.00 6.62
N ALA A 684 -14.25 -0.04 7.42
CA ALA A 684 -14.97 -0.29 8.67
C ALA A 684 -14.77 0.84 9.70
N ALA A 685 -13.52 1.33 9.86
CA ALA A 685 -13.22 2.44 10.75
C ALA A 685 -13.92 3.74 10.31
N LEU A 686 -13.85 4.09 9.02
CA LEU A 686 -14.54 5.26 8.47
C LEU A 686 -16.06 5.14 8.67
N ARG A 687 -16.63 3.97 8.37
CA ARG A 687 -18.07 3.72 8.55
C ARG A 687 -18.51 3.90 9.99
N ALA A 688 -17.78 3.30 10.93
CA ALA A 688 -18.09 3.43 12.35
C ALA A 688 -17.93 4.87 12.87
N LEU A 689 -16.88 5.60 12.43
CA LEU A 689 -16.72 7.04 12.76
C LEU A 689 -17.86 7.89 12.20
N SER A 690 -18.39 7.55 11.03
CA SER A 690 -19.48 8.30 10.38
C SER A 690 -20.78 8.31 11.19
N TYR A 691 -20.93 7.44 12.18
CA TYR A 691 -22.11 7.40 13.04
C TYR A 691 -22.22 8.61 13.99
N ALA A 692 -21.12 9.34 14.25
CA ALA A 692 -21.11 10.49 15.16
C ALA A 692 -20.27 11.68 14.68
N SER A 693 -19.42 11.50 13.66
CA SER A 693 -18.58 12.57 13.11
C SER A 693 -19.12 13.06 11.77
N PRO A 694 -19.50 14.35 11.68
CA PRO A 694 -19.97 14.94 10.41
C PRO A 694 -18.92 14.91 9.31
N SER A 695 -17.63 15.14 9.60
CA SER A 695 -16.55 15.04 8.61
C SER A 695 -16.34 13.60 8.13
N ALA A 696 -16.38 12.61 9.01
CA ALA A 696 -16.32 11.20 8.61
C ALA A 696 -17.57 10.80 7.80
N LYS A 697 -18.76 11.31 8.16
CA LYS A 697 -19.99 11.07 7.39
C LYS A 697 -19.92 11.70 6.00
N PHE A 698 -19.40 12.93 5.88
CA PHE A 698 -19.12 13.54 4.57
C PHE A 698 -18.26 12.61 3.70
N LYS A 699 -17.17 12.10 4.26
CA LYS A 699 -16.26 11.19 3.54
C LYS A 699 -16.92 9.87 3.16
N ASP A 700 -17.78 9.32 4.03
CA ASP A 700 -18.55 8.11 3.72
C ASP A 700 -19.56 8.35 2.58
N MET A 701 -20.20 9.53 2.54
CA MET A 701 -21.15 9.93 1.49
C MET A 701 -20.49 10.24 0.15
N THR A 702 -19.19 10.53 0.12
CA THR A 702 -18.45 10.92 -1.11
C THR A 702 -17.48 9.86 -1.61
N SER A 703 -17.10 8.89 -0.79
CA SER A 703 -16.08 7.86 -1.17
C SER A 703 -16.15 6.57 -0.34
N GLY A 704 -17.13 6.41 0.55
CA GLY A 704 -17.31 5.24 1.41
C GLY A 704 -18.53 4.40 1.03
N ILE A 705 -19.12 3.74 2.02
CA ILE A 705 -20.24 2.79 1.82
C ILE A 705 -21.52 3.47 1.35
N ASP A 706 -21.87 4.64 1.90
CA ASP A 706 -23.07 5.36 1.42
C ASP A 706 -22.88 5.85 -0.03
N PHE A 707 -21.69 6.27 -0.39
CA PHE A 707 -21.33 6.60 -1.77
C PHE A 707 -21.51 5.40 -2.70
N TYR A 708 -20.96 4.24 -2.31
CA TYR A 708 -21.11 3.00 -3.06
C TYR A 708 -22.59 2.65 -3.28
N LYS A 709 -23.41 2.70 -2.23
CA LYS A 709 -24.85 2.42 -2.32
C LYS A 709 -25.55 3.34 -3.33
N ARG A 710 -25.16 4.62 -3.38
CA ARG A 710 -25.73 5.58 -4.34
C ARG A 710 -25.23 5.31 -5.76
N VAL A 711 -23.95 5.03 -5.95
CA VAL A 711 -23.37 4.66 -7.27
C VAL A 711 -24.03 3.39 -7.81
N ALA A 712 -24.16 2.36 -6.97
CA ALA A 712 -24.80 1.11 -7.34
C ALA A 712 -26.27 1.32 -7.76
N TYR A 713 -27.02 2.11 -6.99
CA TYR A 713 -28.41 2.45 -7.33
C TYR A 713 -28.51 3.17 -8.68
N ILE A 714 -27.69 4.17 -8.93
CA ILE A 714 -27.68 4.92 -10.19
C ILE A 714 -27.29 4.02 -11.37
N GLU A 715 -26.30 3.14 -11.19
CA GLU A 715 -25.84 2.22 -12.24
C GLU A 715 -26.94 1.24 -12.61
N GLU A 716 -27.63 0.69 -11.64
CA GLU A 716 -28.74 -0.26 -11.83
C GLU A 716 -29.97 0.39 -12.49
N HIS A 717 -30.28 1.66 -12.15
CA HIS A 717 -31.40 2.43 -12.68
C HIS A 717 -30.97 3.48 -13.70
N PHE A 718 -29.86 3.25 -14.40
CA PHE A 718 -29.19 4.29 -15.18
C PHE A 718 -30.07 4.92 -16.25
N ASP A 719 -30.89 4.14 -16.96
CA ASP A 719 -31.76 4.66 -18.01
C ASP A 719 -32.83 5.64 -17.52
N GLU A 720 -33.21 5.55 -16.24
CA GLU A 720 -34.13 6.46 -15.57
C GLU A 720 -33.42 7.69 -14.97
N GLU A 721 -32.18 7.54 -14.50
CA GLU A 721 -31.43 8.56 -13.76
C GLU A 721 -30.52 9.45 -14.67
N LYS A 722 -30.12 8.98 -15.86
CA LYS A 722 -29.06 9.58 -16.67
C LYS A 722 -29.21 11.06 -16.99
N GLU A 723 -30.42 11.50 -17.41
CA GLU A 723 -30.67 12.90 -17.73
C GLU A 723 -30.68 13.78 -16.47
N ALA A 724 -31.29 13.29 -15.40
CA ALA A 724 -31.33 13.99 -14.12
C ALA A 724 -29.94 14.09 -13.50
N LEU A 725 -29.14 13.02 -13.57
CA LEU A 725 -27.74 13.01 -13.12
C LEU A 725 -26.91 14.04 -13.89
N SER A 726 -26.99 14.04 -15.24
CA SER A 726 -26.27 14.99 -16.06
C SER A 726 -26.61 16.45 -15.67
N GLN A 727 -27.89 16.75 -15.48
CA GLN A 727 -28.34 18.09 -15.04
C GLN A 727 -27.77 18.47 -13.66
N ARG A 728 -27.78 17.54 -12.70
CA ARG A 728 -27.19 17.76 -11.36
C ARG A 728 -25.69 18.00 -11.44
N LEU A 729 -24.97 17.22 -12.26
CA LEU A 729 -23.53 17.39 -12.43
C LEU A 729 -23.19 18.77 -13.04
N TYR A 730 -23.91 19.22 -14.10
CA TYR A 730 -23.75 20.59 -14.65
C TYR A 730 -24.12 21.67 -13.63
N ALA A 731 -25.15 21.47 -12.82
CA ALA A 731 -25.50 22.43 -11.78
C ALA A 731 -24.37 22.54 -10.71
N LEU A 732 -23.76 21.41 -10.36
CA LEU A 732 -22.64 21.37 -9.41
C LEU A 732 -21.39 22.06 -9.96
N THR A 733 -21.03 21.90 -11.24
CA THR A 733 -19.88 22.62 -11.81
C THR A 733 -20.07 24.15 -11.72
N LYS A 734 -21.27 24.65 -12.01
CA LYS A 734 -21.60 26.07 -11.87
C LYS A 734 -21.59 26.53 -10.40
N LYS A 735 -22.05 25.70 -9.49
CA LYS A 735 -22.11 25.98 -8.04
C LYS A 735 -20.72 26.00 -7.40
N ILE A 736 -19.84 25.10 -7.78
CA ILE A 736 -18.54 24.87 -7.13
C ILE A 736 -17.44 25.74 -7.79
N PHE A 737 -17.31 25.70 -9.11
CA PHE A 737 -16.17 26.29 -9.82
C PHE A 737 -16.39 27.77 -10.16
N ARG A 738 -16.18 28.62 -9.15
CA ARG A 738 -16.36 30.07 -9.20
C ARG A 738 -15.11 30.79 -8.68
N PRO A 739 -14.75 31.97 -9.20
CA PRO A 739 -13.60 32.74 -8.73
C PRO A 739 -13.71 33.20 -7.25
N ASP A 740 -14.93 33.52 -6.80
CA ASP A 740 -15.19 33.94 -5.42
C ASP A 740 -15.17 32.77 -4.42
N ASN A 741 -15.19 31.55 -4.91
CA ASN A 741 -15.14 30.29 -4.14
C ASN A 741 -13.76 29.62 -4.19
N MET A 742 -12.77 30.25 -4.84
CA MET A 742 -11.46 29.68 -5.15
C MET A 742 -10.36 30.13 -4.20
N MET A 743 -9.49 29.21 -3.82
CA MET A 743 -8.21 29.44 -3.16
C MET A 743 -7.14 28.58 -3.85
N ILE A 744 -5.89 29.02 -3.82
CA ILE A 744 -4.77 28.26 -4.39
C ILE A 744 -3.71 27.99 -3.33
N SER A 745 -3.25 26.75 -3.26
CA SER A 745 -2.01 26.34 -2.60
C SER A 745 -0.94 26.13 -3.67
N TYR A 746 0.22 26.76 -3.52
CA TYR A 746 1.29 26.69 -4.52
C TYR A 746 2.64 26.46 -3.87
N THR A 747 3.30 25.34 -4.24
CA THR A 747 4.64 24.98 -3.76
C THR A 747 5.65 25.09 -4.88
N ALA A 748 6.66 25.95 -4.70
CA ALA A 748 7.73 26.19 -5.66
C ALA A 748 8.86 26.98 -5.01
N ALA A 749 10.05 26.99 -5.64
CA ALA A 749 11.08 27.98 -5.34
C ALA A 749 10.64 29.39 -5.79
N ARG A 750 11.34 30.42 -5.33
CA ARG A 750 10.93 31.84 -5.55
C ARG A 750 10.78 32.20 -7.03
N GLU A 751 11.65 31.72 -7.89
CA GLU A 751 11.53 31.93 -9.34
C GLU A 751 10.27 31.29 -9.94
N GLY A 752 9.69 30.28 -9.32
CA GLY A 752 8.43 29.66 -9.74
C GLY A 752 7.19 30.56 -9.62
N LEU A 753 7.29 31.70 -8.90
CA LEU A 753 6.20 32.68 -8.83
C LEU A 753 6.08 33.53 -10.11
N GLU A 754 7.10 33.55 -10.94
CA GLU A 754 7.10 34.34 -12.15
C GLU A 754 5.93 33.96 -13.10
N GLY A 755 5.12 34.92 -13.49
CA GLY A 755 3.97 34.71 -14.37
C GLY A 755 2.76 33.98 -13.75
N MET A 756 2.72 33.76 -12.43
CA MET A 756 1.59 33.10 -11.78
C MET A 756 0.31 33.95 -11.80
N GLU A 757 0.41 35.27 -11.58
CA GLU A 757 -0.76 36.15 -11.54
C GLU A 757 -1.58 36.14 -12.85
N PRO A 758 -1.00 36.30 -14.06
CA PRO A 758 -1.76 36.20 -15.31
C PRO A 758 -2.37 34.78 -15.53
N ARG A 759 -1.71 33.71 -15.11
CA ARG A 759 -2.24 32.34 -15.23
C ARG A 759 -3.47 32.13 -14.33
N ILE A 760 -3.40 32.65 -13.10
CA ILE A 760 -4.53 32.63 -12.17
C ILE A 760 -5.70 33.48 -12.69
N ALA A 761 -5.40 34.66 -13.23
CA ALA A 761 -6.41 35.56 -13.83
C ALA A 761 -7.14 34.87 -15.02
N GLU A 762 -6.40 34.19 -15.88
CA GLU A 762 -6.97 33.43 -17.01
C GLU A 762 -7.87 32.31 -16.54
N LEU A 763 -7.42 31.47 -15.56
CA LEU A 763 -8.25 30.43 -14.98
C LEU A 763 -9.53 31.05 -14.39
N ALA A 764 -9.39 32.03 -13.50
CA ALA A 764 -10.52 32.69 -12.85
C ALA A 764 -11.53 33.27 -13.88
N GLY A 765 -11.02 33.83 -14.97
CA GLY A 765 -11.86 34.39 -16.05
C GLY A 765 -12.71 33.36 -16.81
N LYS A 766 -12.29 32.09 -16.80
CA LYS A 766 -13.03 30.99 -17.47
C LYS A 766 -14.07 30.32 -16.55
N LEU A 767 -13.98 30.51 -15.23
CA LEU A 767 -14.90 29.90 -14.27
C LEU A 767 -16.29 30.59 -14.33
N ASN A 768 -17.27 30.00 -13.62
CA ASN A 768 -18.62 30.54 -13.57
C ASN A 768 -18.68 31.87 -12.77
N HIS A 769 -19.22 32.89 -13.36
CA HIS A 769 -19.46 34.23 -12.74
C HIS A 769 -20.94 34.48 -12.43
N GLU A 770 -21.82 33.54 -12.76
CA GLU A 770 -23.24 33.69 -12.47
C GLU A 770 -23.51 33.52 -10.95
N ASN A 771 -24.49 34.24 -10.43
CA ASN A 771 -24.95 34.01 -9.07
C ASN A 771 -25.60 32.66 -8.96
N VAL A 772 -25.22 31.89 -7.97
CA VAL A 772 -25.78 30.56 -7.67
C VAL A 772 -26.46 30.55 -6.30
N THR A 773 -27.47 29.71 -6.16
CA THR A 773 -28.10 29.48 -4.85
C THR A 773 -27.23 28.49 -4.06
N GLU A 774 -26.70 28.92 -2.94
CA GLU A 774 -25.98 28.06 -2.00
C GLU A 774 -26.95 27.46 -0.98
N THR A 775 -26.73 26.21 -0.64
CA THR A 775 -27.47 25.48 0.39
C THR A 775 -26.46 24.95 1.41
N PRO A 776 -26.58 25.32 2.69
CA PRO A 776 -25.62 24.88 3.70
C PRO A 776 -25.56 23.35 3.79
N CYS A 777 -24.35 22.81 3.90
CA CYS A 777 -24.12 21.38 4.11
C CYS A 777 -24.43 21.01 5.56
N ILE A 778 -25.63 20.49 5.81
CA ILE A 778 -26.05 20.00 7.13
C ILE A 778 -26.02 18.49 7.14
N ILE A 779 -25.07 17.90 7.84
CA ILE A 779 -24.88 16.46 7.90
C ILE A 779 -25.48 15.90 9.18
N HIS A 780 -26.36 14.93 9.03
CA HIS A 780 -26.92 14.16 10.14
C HIS A 780 -26.20 12.83 10.31
N CYS A 781 -25.74 12.57 11.52
CA CYS A 781 -25.11 11.33 11.90
C CYS A 781 -26.09 10.45 12.68
N GLU A 782 -26.06 9.15 12.40
CA GLU A 782 -26.90 8.16 13.07
C GLU A 782 -26.08 6.93 13.42
N LYS A 783 -26.20 6.44 14.66
CA LYS A 783 -25.56 5.21 15.11
C LYS A 783 -26.31 4.00 14.56
N LYS A 784 -25.63 3.09 13.87
CA LYS A 784 -26.23 1.91 13.23
C LYS A 784 -25.67 0.59 13.75
N ASN A 785 -24.41 0.49 14.02
CA ASN A 785 -23.68 -0.76 14.31
C ASN A 785 -23.94 -1.80 13.22
N GLU A 786 -23.11 -1.80 12.18
CA GLU A 786 -23.36 -2.57 10.97
C GLU A 786 -22.36 -3.71 10.79
N GLY A 787 -22.87 -4.86 10.29
CA GLY A 787 -22.09 -5.99 9.81
C GLY A 787 -22.25 -6.16 8.30
N PHE A 788 -21.12 -6.11 7.54
CA PHE A 788 -21.11 -6.29 6.09
C PHE A 788 -20.49 -7.65 5.75
N LYS A 789 -21.33 -8.56 5.23
CA LYS A 789 -20.94 -9.92 4.88
C LYS A 789 -20.16 -9.96 3.60
N THR A 790 -19.12 -10.78 3.59
CA THR A 790 -18.30 -11.11 2.42
C THR A 790 -17.97 -12.60 2.42
N ALA A 791 -17.44 -13.11 1.33
CA ALA A 791 -16.92 -14.47 1.26
C ALA A 791 -15.54 -14.66 1.94
N SER A 792 -15.02 -13.61 2.58
CA SER A 792 -13.72 -13.64 3.27
C SER A 792 -13.71 -14.62 4.44
N LYS A 793 -12.54 -15.21 4.71
CA LYS A 793 -12.28 -16.04 5.92
C LYS A 793 -11.78 -15.22 7.11
N VAL A 794 -11.65 -13.91 6.94
CA VAL A 794 -11.12 -12.99 7.95
C VAL A 794 -12.03 -11.79 8.12
N GLN A 795 -11.90 -11.13 9.27
CA GLN A 795 -12.70 -9.98 9.66
C GLN A 795 -11.85 -8.71 9.70
N TYR A 796 -12.53 -7.58 9.56
CA TYR A 796 -12.05 -6.23 9.87
C TYR A 796 -12.99 -5.65 10.91
N VAL A 797 -12.57 -5.64 12.19
CA VAL A 797 -13.41 -5.28 13.33
C VAL A 797 -13.04 -3.89 13.81
N ALA A 798 -13.93 -2.91 13.64
CA ALA A 798 -13.71 -1.52 14.03
C ALA A 798 -14.62 -1.08 15.17
N ARG A 799 -14.03 -0.60 16.29
CA ARG A 799 -14.70 0.10 17.39
C ARG A 799 -14.25 1.54 17.41
N THR A 800 -15.18 2.48 17.46
CA THR A 800 -14.90 3.92 17.39
C THR A 800 -15.66 4.73 18.42
N GLY A 801 -15.24 5.98 18.61
CA GLY A 801 -15.98 6.96 19.43
C GLY A 801 -15.30 8.32 19.42
N ASN A 802 -15.98 9.32 19.98
CA ASN A 802 -15.39 10.64 20.18
C ASN A 802 -15.25 10.93 21.68
N PHE A 803 -14.00 11.06 22.14
CA PHE A 803 -13.70 11.29 23.56
C PHE A 803 -13.96 12.75 24.00
N ILE A 804 -13.89 13.73 23.08
CA ILE A 804 -14.19 15.13 23.38
C ILE A 804 -15.68 15.30 23.66
N ASP A 805 -16.57 14.61 22.97
CA ASP A 805 -18.02 14.59 23.24
C ASP A 805 -18.35 14.12 24.66
N ARG A 806 -17.40 13.39 25.30
CA ARG A 806 -17.50 12.90 26.68
C ARG A 806 -16.68 13.70 27.69
N GLY A 807 -16.22 14.88 27.28
CA GLY A 807 -15.52 15.84 28.17
C GLY A 807 -14.04 15.52 28.40
N VAL A 808 -13.42 14.67 27.58
CA VAL A 808 -11.99 14.37 27.66
C VAL A 808 -11.23 15.21 26.62
N GLU A 809 -10.17 15.88 27.04
CA GLU A 809 -9.37 16.75 26.16
C GLU A 809 -8.26 15.98 25.45
N TYR A 810 -7.88 16.48 24.26
CA TYR A 810 -6.74 15.98 23.51
C TYR A 810 -5.41 16.40 24.18
N THR A 811 -4.42 15.51 24.13
CA THR A 811 -3.03 15.75 24.55
C THR A 811 -2.05 15.03 23.63
N GLY A 812 -0.83 15.57 23.46
CA GLY A 812 0.23 14.95 22.68
C GLY A 812 0.58 13.52 23.14
N ALA A 813 0.39 13.20 24.41
CA ALA A 813 0.59 11.85 24.95
C ALA A 813 -0.27 10.77 24.26
N LEU A 814 -1.38 11.14 23.60
CA LEU A 814 -2.21 10.23 22.80
C LEU A 814 -1.46 9.66 21.59
N GLN A 815 -0.45 10.35 21.10
CA GLN A 815 0.41 9.80 20.05
C GLN A 815 1.28 8.63 20.57
N ILE A 816 1.71 8.72 21.84
CA ILE A 816 2.44 7.62 22.51
C ILE A 816 1.49 6.44 22.75
N LEU A 817 0.25 6.71 23.14
CA LEU A 817 -0.78 5.69 23.34
C LEU A 817 -1.01 4.85 22.09
N LYS A 818 -1.01 5.49 20.91
CA LYS A 818 -1.07 4.79 19.63
C LYS A 818 0.05 3.75 19.51
N VAL A 819 1.30 4.11 19.83
CA VAL A 819 2.45 3.20 19.74
C VAL A 819 2.33 2.06 20.76
N ILE A 820 2.01 2.40 22.03
CA ILE A 820 1.84 1.39 23.09
C ILE A 820 0.78 0.36 22.70
N LEU A 821 -0.40 0.82 22.32
CA LEU A 821 -1.49 -0.11 22.01
C LEU A 821 -1.21 -0.96 20.76
N SER A 822 -0.71 -0.35 19.69
CA SER A 822 -0.50 -1.05 18.42
C SER A 822 0.67 -2.04 18.45
N TYR A 823 1.66 -1.87 19.35
CA TYR A 823 2.86 -2.71 19.38
C TYR A 823 3.07 -3.49 20.69
N ASP A 824 2.19 -3.31 21.68
CA ASP A 824 2.20 -4.13 22.89
C ASP A 824 0.85 -4.81 23.11
N TYR A 825 -0.14 -4.11 23.67
CA TYR A 825 -1.37 -4.75 24.12
C TYR A 825 -2.16 -5.38 22.97
N LEU A 826 -2.46 -4.64 21.91
CA LEU A 826 -3.23 -5.15 20.78
C LEU A 826 -2.39 -6.17 19.99
N TRP A 827 -1.11 -5.91 19.80
CA TRP A 827 -0.20 -6.82 19.11
C TRP A 827 -0.17 -8.20 19.77
N GLN A 828 0.03 -8.24 21.09
CA GLN A 828 0.09 -9.50 21.85
C GLN A 828 -1.24 -10.26 21.84
N ASN A 829 -2.37 -9.56 21.96
CA ASN A 829 -3.66 -10.22 22.15
C ASN A 829 -4.41 -10.49 20.85
N ILE A 830 -4.26 -9.63 19.82
CA ILE A 830 -4.97 -9.75 18.53
C ILE A 830 -4.09 -10.46 17.50
N ARG A 831 -2.80 -10.10 17.37
CA ARG A 831 -1.91 -10.73 16.41
C ARG A 831 -1.29 -12.02 16.98
N VAL A 832 -0.45 -11.94 17.99
CA VAL A 832 0.34 -13.09 18.47
C VAL A 832 -0.55 -14.21 19.00
N LYS A 833 -1.49 -13.92 19.90
CA LYS A 833 -2.41 -14.91 20.48
C LYS A 833 -3.67 -15.12 19.65
N GLY A 834 -4.14 -14.09 18.94
CA GLY A 834 -5.36 -14.10 18.15
C GLY A 834 -5.17 -14.58 16.73
N GLY A 835 -3.95 -14.48 16.18
CA GLY A 835 -3.63 -14.91 14.82
C GLY A 835 -4.06 -13.91 13.72
N ALA A 836 -4.42 -12.68 14.08
CA ALA A 836 -4.66 -11.63 13.10
C ALA A 836 -3.34 -11.15 12.46
N TYR A 837 -3.40 -10.64 11.25
CA TYR A 837 -2.23 -10.05 10.61
C TYR A 837 -1.82 -8.71 11.23
N GLY A 838 -2.79 -7.88 11.63
CA GLY A 838 -2.49 -6.58 12.22
C GLY A 838 -3.60 -6.02 13.11
N CYS A 839 -3.25 -4.99 13.85
CA CYS A 839 -4.16 -4.23 14.69
C CYS A 839 -3.67 -2.79 14.79
N MET A 840 -4.60 -1.85 14.86
CA MET A 840 -4.29 -0.42 14.85
C MET A 840 -5.20 0.33 15.82
N SER A 841 -4.67 1.43 16.36
CA SER A 841 -5.46 2.42 17.10
C SER A 841 -5.04 3.82 16.69
N SER A 842 -5.96 4.78 16.79
CA SER A 842 -5.66 6.17 16.51
C SER A 842 -6.55 7.09 17.37
N PHE A 843 -6.00 8.24 17.74
CA PHE A 843 -6.68 9.28 18.51
C PHE A 843 -6.26 10.63 17.96
N ASN A 844 -7.19 11.42 17.45
CA ASN A 844 -6.87 12.67 16.76
C ASN A 844 -7.31 13.93 17.55
N ARG A 845 -6.90 15.10 17.05
CA ARG A 845 -7.14 16.40 17.71
C ARG A 845 -8.61 16.81 17.79
N ILE A 846 -9.48 16.21 16.96
CA ILE A 846 -10.94 16.48 17.00
C ILE A 846 -11.71 15.49 17.88
N GLY A 847 -10.99 14.64 18.62
CA GLY A 847 -11.57 13.73 19.59
C GLY A 847 -11.95 12.37 19.05
N GLU A 848 -11.79 12.11 17.76
CA GLU A 848 -12.06 10.79 17.21
C GLU A 848 -11.01 9.79 17.68
N GLY A 849 -11.47 8.65 18.16
CA GLY A 849 -10.63 7.51 18.51
C GLY A 849 -11.20 6.23 17.91
N TYR A 850 -10.30 5.33 17.50
CA TYR A 850 -10.69 4.00 17.02
C TYR A 850 -9.70 2.92 17.39
N PHE A 851 -10.21 1.69 17.41
CA PHE A 851 -9.47 0.42 17.40
C PHE A 851 -9.94 -0.37 16.20
N VAL A 852 -9.03 -0.99 15.46
CA VAL A 852 -9.38 -1.82 14.30
C VAL A 852 -8.42 -2.98 14.13
N SER A 853 -8.94 -4.16 13.76
CA SER A 853 -8.14 -5.33 13.37
C SER A 853 -8.09 -5.48 11.85
N TYR A 854 -7.05 -6.15 11.37
CA TYR A 854 -6.77 -6.37 9.96
C TYR A 854 -6.50 -7.86 9.69
N ARG A 855 -7.28 -8.45 8.77
CA ARG A 855 -7.24 -9.89 8.47
C ARG A 855 -7.29 -10.73 9.74
N ASP A 856 -8.34 -10.55 10.51
CA ASP A 856 -8.53 -11.15 11.83
C ASP A 856 -9.42 -12.39 11.73
N PRO A 857 -8.98 -13.58 12.17
CA PRO A 857 -9.84 -14.75 12.19
C PRO A 857 -10.96 -14.68 13.26
N ASN A 858 -10.90 -13.69 14.18
CA ASN A 858 -11.84 -13.56 15.29
C ASN A 858 -12.73 -12.33 15.13
N LEU A 859 -13.92 -12.34 15.79
CA LEU A 859 -14.80 -11.19 15.90
C LEU A 859 -15.02 -10.82 17.37
N LYS A 860 -15.80 -11.60 18.09
CA LYS A 860 -16.17 -11.32 19.51
C LYS A 860 -14.95 -11.24 20.43
N ARG A 861 -14.02 -12.19 20.31
CA ARG A 861 -12.77 -12.16 21.06
C ARG A 861 -11.99 -10.86 20.87
N THR A 862 -11.97 -10.32 19.65
CA THR A 862 -11.28 -9.07 19.34
C THR A 862 -11.97 -7.88 20.00
N ILE A 863 -13.32 -7.87 20.03
CA ILE A 863 -14.08 -6.85 20.78
C ILE A 863 -13.76 -6.93 22.28
N ASP A 864 -13.69 -8.14 22.85
CA ASP A 864 -13.33 -8.32 24.27
C ASP A 864 -11.91 -7.80 24.58
N VAL A 865 -10.98 -7.97 23.65
CA VAL A 865 -9.63 -7.39 23.78
C VAL A 865 -9.67 -5.86 23.76
N TYR A 866 -10.50 -5.25 22.91
CA TYR A 866 -10.65 -3.78 22.92
C TYR A 866 -11.20 -3.27 24.26
N GLU A 867 -12.21 -3.95 24.83
CA GLU A 867 -12.76 -3.57 26.15
C GLU A 867 -11.70 -3.67 27.27
N GLY A 868 -10.77 -4.62 27.18
CA GLY A 868 -9.69 -4.79 28.13
C GLY A 868 -8.59 -3.71 28.08
N VAL A 869 -8.59 -2.83 27.08
CA VAL A 869 -7.62 -1.71 26.97
C VAL A 869 -7.69 -0.78 28.18
N VAL A 870 -8.88 -0.56 28.76
CA VAL A 870 -9.06 0.33 29.91
C VAL A 870 -8.30 -0.20 31.12
N ASP A 871 -8.50 -1.47 31.47
CA ASP A 871 -7.83 -2.12 32.60
C ASP A 871 -6.31 -2.16 32.39
N TYR A 872 -5.87 -2.46 31.15
CA TYR A 872 -4.45 -2.42 30.80
C TYR A 872 -3.82 -1.06 31.08
N LEU A 873 -4.48 0.03 30.68
CA LEU A 873 -3.96 1.39 30.86
C LEU A 873 -4.02 1.83 32.33
N GLU A 874 -5.08 1.52 33.08
CA GLU A 874 -5.17 1.85 34.51
C GLU A 874 -4.05 1.20 35.33
N ASN A 875 -3.59 0.01 34.91
CA ASN A 875 -2.52 -0.75 35.54
C ASN A 875 -1.15 -0.60 34.83
N PHE A 876 -1.04 0.31 33.85
CA PHE A 876 0.17 0.49 33.04
C PHE A 876 1.39 0.77 33.91
N THR A 877 2.40 -0.11 33.84
CA THR A 877 3.64 0.03 34.57
C THR A 877 4.79 -0.47 33.69
N VAL A 878 5.75 0.41 33.43
CA VAL A 878 6.90 0.13 32.59
C VAL A 878 8.16 0.76 33.18
N SER A 879 9.33 0.30 32.75
CA SER A 879 10.61 0.93 33.08
C SER A 879 10.79 2.28 32.37
N ASP A 880 11.70 3.13 32.89
CA ASP A 880 12.08 4.37 32.19
C ASP A 880 12.66 4.11 30.80
N ARG A 881 13.30 2.97 30.59
CA ARG A 881 13.81 2.51 29.31
C ARG A 881 12.66 2.25 28.33
N ASP A 882 11.62 1.52 28.75
CA ASP A 882 10.47 1.22 27.91
C ASP A 882 9.67 2.47 27.60
N MET A 883 9.47 3.35 28.60
CA MET A 883 8.83 4.64 28.36
C MET A 883 9.60 5.47 27.33
N THR A 884 10.95 5.43 27.39
CA THR A 884 11.82 6.10 26.40
C THR A 884 11.65 5.50 25.01
N LYS A 885 11.55 4.18 24.86
CA LYS A 885 11.27 3.53 23.57
C LYS A 885 9.96 4.02 22.95
N TYR A 886 8.87 4.03 23.69
CA TYR A 886 7.59 4.51 23.17
C TYR A 886 7.63 5.96 22.70
N ILE A 887 8.36 6.82 23.42
CA ILE A 887 8.57 8.22 23.03
C ILE A 887 9.36 8.29 21.73
N ILE A 888 10.45 7.53 21.59
CA ILE A 888 11.29 7.50 20.39
C ILE A 888 10.48 7.02 19.18
N GLY A 889 9.77 5.90 19.30
CA GLY A 889 8.91 5.40 18.22
C GLY A 889 7.79 6.38 17.84
N THR A 890 7.26 7.13 18.80
CA THR A 890 6.29 8.20 18.54
C THR A 890 6.91 9.33 17.72
N ILE A 891 8.10 9.77 18.10
CA ILE A 891 8.83 10.82 17.38
C ILE A 891 9.24 10.34 15.97
N SER A 892 9.65 9.09 15.83
CA SER A 892 9.92 8.49 14.53
C SER A 892 8.74 8.64 13.56
N ASN A 893 7.53 8.34 14.02
CA ASN A 893 6.32 8.52 13.20
C ASN A 893 6.01 9.98 12.84
N ILE A 894 6.42 10.94 13.67
CA ILE A 894 6.16 12.37 13.47
C ILE A 894 7.22 13.02 12.57
N ASP A 895 8.47 12.63 12.72
CA ASP A 895 9.63 13.25 12.08
C ASP A 895 10.02 12.53 10.77
N GLN A 896 9.08 11.88 10.10
CA GLN A 896 9.34 11.25 8.80
C GLN A 896 9.88 12.26 7.78
N PRO A 897 10.89 11.90 6.98
CA PRO A 897 11.38 12.73 5.88
C PRO A 897 10.27 13.09 4.91
N MET A 898 10.29 14.31 4.41
CA MET A 898 9.27 14.84 3.50
C MET A 898 9.90 15.29 2.19
N THR A 899 9.27 14.94 1.07
CA THR A 899 9.59 15.50 -0.25
C THR A 899 9.20 16.99 -0.32
N PRO A 900 9.69 17.75 -1.31
CA PRO A 900 9.23 19.13 -1.51
C PRO A 900 7.72 19.26 -1.62
N ALA A 901 7.06 18.36 -2.36
CA ALA A 901 5.61 18.32 -2.49
C ALA A 901 4.92 18.13 -1.13
N THR A 902 5.32 17.11 -0.37
CA THR A 902 4.71 16.79 0.93
C THR A 902 4.98 17.86 2.00
N LYS A 903 6.08 18.61 1.93
CA LYS A 903 6.31 19.78 2.81
C LYS A 903 5.29 20.88 2.57
N GLY A 904 4.98 21.18 1.30
CA GLY A 904 3.95 22.14 0.92
C GLY A 904 2.54 21.67 1.34
N GLU A 905 2.19 20.43 1.03
CA GLU A 905 0.90 19.82 1.42
C GLU A 905 0.71 19.81 2.93
N ARG A 906 1.74 19.45 3.71
CA ARG A 906 1.70 19.50 5.16
C ARG A 906 1.46 20.94 5.65
N SER A 907 2.17 21.91 5.08
CA SER A 907 2.03 23.31 5.47
C SER A 907 0.62 23.83 5.20
N MET A 908 0.06 23.50 4.03
CA MET A 908 -1.33 23.83 3.69
C MET A 908 -2.34 23.12 4.59
N ASN A 909 -2.13 21.83 4.86
CA ASN A 909 -3.00 21.05 5.74
C ASN A 909 -3.06 21.65 7.15
N LEU A 910 -1.92 22.01 7.75
CA LEU A 910 -1.86 22.67 9.05
C LEU A 910 -2.55 24.03 9.03
N TYR A 911 -2.37 24.81 7.96
CA TYR A 911 -3.03 26.11 7.75
C TYR A 911 -4.56 25.96 7.72
N MET A 912 -5.08 25.06 6.93
CA MET A 912 -6.50 24.81 6.76
C MET A 912 -7.15 24.27 8.04
N ASN A 913 -6.49 23.33 8.74
CA ASN A 913 -6.96 22.77 10.02
C ASN A 913 -6.79 23.74 11.21
N LYS A 914 -6.24 24.94 11.02
CA LYS A 914 -5.97 25.96 12.06
C LYS A 914 -5.01 25.45 13.15
N VAL A 915 -4.04 24.63 12.76
CA VAL A 915 -2.99 24.11 13.67
C VAL A 915 -1.83 25.09 13.67
N SER A 916 -1.52 25.69 14.83
CA SER A 916 -0.41 26.64 14.97
C SER A 916 0.92 25.94 15.34
N ALA A 917 2.03 26.66 15.10
CA ALA A 917 3.36 26.18 15.51
C ALA A 917 3.45 25.97 17.03
N GLU A 918 2.79 26.83 17.83
CA GLU A 918 2.73 26.71 19.29
C GLU A 918 2.01 25.44 19.71
N MET A 919 0.93 25.05 19.02
CA MET A 919 0.23 23.79 19.29
C MET A 919 1.14 22.59 19.04
N ILE A 920 1.86 22.56 17.91
CA ILE A 920 2.79 21.46 17.60
C ILE A 920 3.95 21.43 18.59
N LYS A 921 4.52 22.59 18.99
CA LYS A 921 5.56 22.67 20.02
C LYS A 921 5.08 22.15 21.36
N LYS A 922 3.86 22.48 21.76
CA LYS A 922 3.24 21.98 22.99
C LYS A 922 3.04 20.47 22.94
N GLU A 923 2.51 19.94 21.84
CA GLU A 923 2.32 18.50 21.66
C GLU A 923 3.66 17.76 21.71
N ARG A 924 4.68 18.26 21.00
CA ARG A 924 6.03 17.67 21.02
C ARG A 924 6.62 17.67 22.43
N ALA A 925 6.44 18.74 23.20
CA ALA A 925 6.87 18.77 24.60
C ALA A 925 6.10 17.74 25.44
N GLN A 926 4.79 17.63 25.28
CA GLN A 926 3.97 16.62 25.97
C GLN A 926 4.40 15.18 25.64
N ILE A 927 4.88 14.93 24.43
CA ILE A 927 5.43 13.62 24.03
C ILE A 927 6.79 13.38 24.69
N LEU A 928 7.73 14.31 24.54
CA LEU A 928 9.11 14.15 25.03
C LEU A 928 9.22 14.08 26.55
N ASP A 929 8.35 14.79 27.26
CA ASP A 929 8.35 14.88 28.73
C ASP A 929 7.34 13.90 29.39
N ALA A 930 6.66 13.04 28.59
CA ALA A 930 5.63 12.13 29.11
C ALA A 930 6.18 11.13 30.11
N SER A 931 5.39 10.86 31.14
CA SER A 931 5.60 9.85 32.17
C SER A 931 4.58 8.70 32.05
N GLN A 932 4.82 7.61 32.78
CA GLN A 932 3.84 6.52 32.84
C GLN A 932 2.51 6.95 33.52
N GLU A 933 2.53 7.94 34.41
CA GLU A 933 1.35 8.54 35.02
C GLU A 933 0.48 9.25 33.95
N ASP A 934 1.10 9.94 33.00
CA ASP A 934 0.39 10.54 31.88
C ASP A 934 -0.28 9.48 31.02
N ILE A 935 0.38 8.33 30.78
CA ILE A 935 -0.22 7.20 30.03
C ILE A 935 -1.39 6.58 30.79
N ARG A 936 -1.26 6.33 32.13
CA ARG A 936 -2.39 5.83 32.94
C ARG A 936 -3.59 6.77 32.87
N ALA A 937 -3.36 8.08 32.91
CA ALA A 937 -4.41 9.07 32.77
C ALA A 937 -5.20 8.99 31.46
N LEU A 938 -4.65 8.34 30.40
CA LEU A 938 -5.30 8.14 29.12
C LEU A 938 -6.34 6.99 29.13
N ALA A 939 -6.41 6.18 30.19
CA ALA A 939 -7.47 5.18 30.35
C ALA A 939 -8.87 5.79 30.18
N LYS A 940 -9.05 7.05 30.64
CA LYS A 940 -10.30 7.81 30.45
C LYS A 940 -10.64 8.06 28.98
N VAL A 941 -9.62 8.20 28.10
CA VAL A 941 -9.80 8.38 26.66
C VAL A 941 -10.31 7.08 26.03
N ALA A 942 -9.62 5.96 26.31
CA ALA A 942 -10.05 4.63 25.82
C ALA A 942 -11.47 4.31 26.31
N LYS A 943 -11.75 4.53 27.59
CA LYS A 943 -13.09 4.37 28.16
C LYS A 943 -14.15 5.23 27.47
N ALA A 944 -13.83 6.48 27.15
CA ALA A 944 -14.74 7.39 26.46
C ALA A 944 -15.04 6.93 25.02
N VAL A 945 -14.02 6.45 24.30
CA VAL A 945 -14.14 5.89 22.94
C VAL A 945 -15.02 4.63 22.95
N LEU A 946 -14.71 3.65 23.80
CA LEU A 946 -15.43 2.38 23.89
C LEU A 946 -16.88 2.56 24.36
N ALA A 947 -17.14 3.49 25.28
CA ALA A 947 -18.48 3.80 25.77
C ALA A 947 -19.41 4.43 24.69
N ALA A 948 -18.88 4.87 23.54
CA ALA A 948 -19.71 5.27 22.41
C ALA A 948 -20.43 4.08 21.78
N ASP A 949 -19.86 2.88 21.95
CA ASP A 949 -20.41 1.60 21.47
C ASP A 949 -20.76 1.66 19.97
N GLN A 950 -19.83 2.18 19.18
CA GLN A 950 -19.91 2.28 17.73
C GLN A 950 -19.09 1.13 17.12
N LEU A 951 -19.77 0.26 16.37
CA LEU A 951 -19.20 -0.95 15.78
C LEU A 951 -19.49 -1.02 14.29
N CYS A 952 -18.47 -1.31 13.49
CA CYS A 952 -18.63 -1.76 12.13
C CYS A 952 -17.67 -2.93 11.86
N VAL A 953 -18.21 -3.97 11.23
CA VAL A 953 -17.43 -5.15 10.83
C VAL A 953 -17.64 -5.40 9.35
N ILE A 954 -16.54 -5.63 8.63
CA ILE A 954 -16.55 -6.19 7.28
C ILE A 954 -15.87 -7.55 7.37
N GLY A 955 -16.54 -8.64 6.97
CA GLY A 955 -15.93 -9.94 7.19
C GLY A 955 -16.76 -11.12 6.72
N GLY A 956 -16.30 -12.33 7.10
CA GLY A 956 -16.91 -13.59 6.69
C GLY A 956 -18.36 -13.74 7.15
N GLU A 957 -19.19 -14.18 6.21
CA GLU A 957 -20.63 -14.39 6.40
C GLU A 957 -20.93 -15.23 7.66
N GLU A 958 -20.20 -16.33 7.87
CA GLU A 958 -20.40 -17.23 9.00
C GLU A 958 -20.21 -16.52 10.36
N LYS A 959 -19.10 -15.77 10.51
CA LYS A 959 -18.79 -15.07 11.76
C LYS A 959 -19.76 -13.92 12.07
N ILE A 960 -20.19 -13.20 11.05
CA ILE A 960 -21.17 -12.12 11.21
C ILE A 960 -22.54 -12.68 11.57
N GLU A 961 -22.97 -13.80 10.98
CA GLU A 961 -24.23 -14.45 11.33
C GLU A 961 -24.19 -15.11 12.71
N GLU A 962 -23.04 -15.69 13.12
CA GLU A 962 -22.83 -16.26 14.45
C GLU A 962 -23.02 -15.21 15.56
N ASP A 963 -22.48 -14.01 15.36
CA ASP A 963 -22.50 -12.91 16.32
C ASP A 963 -23.46 -11.77 15.91
N LYS A 964 -24.52 -12.08 15.17
CA LYS A 964 -25.43 -11.05 14.60
C LYS A 964 -26.12 -10.16 15.62
N GLU A 965 -26.22 -10.59 16.87
CA GLU A 965 -26.77 -9.77 17.96
C GLU A 965 -25.93 -8.53 18.28
N LEU A 966 -24.68 -8.46 17.83
CA LEU A 966 -23.81 -7.30 17.98
C LEU A 966 -24.21 -6.14 17.06
N PHE A 967 -25.02 -6.42 16.03
CA PHE A 967 -25.31 -5.48 14.96
C PHE A 967 -26.77 -5.02 14.98
N GLY A 968 -26.99 -3.75 14.69
CA GLY A 968 -28.30 -3.21 14.39
C GLY A 968 -28.77 -3.54 12.97
N GLU A 969 -27.81 -3.72 12.04
CA GLU A 969 -28.07 -4.07 10.65
C GLU A 969 -26.97 -5.02 10.13
N VAL A 970 -27.38 -6.06 9.39
CA VAL A 970 -26.48 -6.99 8.70
C VAL A 970 -26.86 -7.02 7.23
N THR A 971 -25.88 -6.74 6.35
CA THR A 971 -26.09 -6.69 4.88
C THR A 971 -24.91 -7.30 4.15
N SER A 972 -25.08 -7.62 2.86
CA SER A 972 -24.00 -7.89 1.90
C SER A 972 -23.75 -6.65 1.03
N PHE A 973 -22.60 -6.59 0.35
CA PHE A 973 -22.26 -5.50 -0.59
C PHE A 973 -22.93 -5.71 -1.96
#